data_48a1412179b57b178babb19b21e16ed0
#
_entry.id   48a1412179b57b178babb19b21e16ed0
#
_cell.length_a   1.000
_cell.length_b   1.000
_cell.length_c   1.000
_cell.angle_alpha   90.00
_cell.angle_beta   90.00
_cell.angle_gamma   90.00
#
_symmetry.space_group_name_H-M   'P 1'
#
loop_
_entity.id
_entity.type
_entity.pdbx_description
1 polymer ?
#
loop_
_entity_poly.entity_id
_entity_poly.type
_entity_poly.pdbx_seq_one_letter_code
_entity_poly.pdbx_strand_id
1 'polypeptide(L)'
;MMKTKLIVMLGLLFALPAVLKAEAQLQKISVDLEDVSVVTLIKELKRQTGVNFLYNVDEVTRNGRISVSVQDWTVEEVLNKYLPGKGLSFSIVNDVIVIRPLEKRADEQQEGKVVIKGVVKDGDGAPLPGVTVMVSGTTVGVTTNAKGEFSLVKPAGRDEVKLAFSFVGMKPQTLVWRGQELLNVVMEEDTYALDQVDVIYTGYQRIDPRRRTSAISSVNAADVLVPGMTSIDQALEGRIPELQLTLNSGEVGATPRIRVRGTSSLIGNREPLWVLDGFILRDPVNVSNEDLNNPDYINIIGNAIAGINPQDIERIDVLKDAAATALYGTRAANGVIIVTTKRGSVGPARFSYNHTSKLTRRPRYTDKAVDLMNSQERVRFGKELADQHYKFAENMPMVGYEGALYRYQTGKASWEEFQDEVSWYEQVNTDWFDVLTRDTYSHDHTLSVSGGSEDIRYYVSLGYNHEDGVTKTTKTDRMTSMANLDINFMKNLQVRFALNANIQKKNHLQDNIDAMNYAYNTTRALPAFNEDGSYYFYDKIGYGGTNQSIAMFRYNILNEIENSSNEYDGNTVGASIDGRYTSIVKGLDLTLAGSYSRSNTLQENWWGEKTHYVARYKNAEYEEAAPKTADGHCLLPYGGILNTTQTMTESYTLRTQLDYRLLFGEDSQHMFSAMGGFEMNGNVTKQNSDQIFGYLKDRGMQIVSGIDLNDFPDYRDKWLNVNHKKRTHSINHELSGYVTLGYSYKQHFTLNANARTDASNAFGSRANEKLLPIWSVSGMWNAKENLLRNVK
;
A
#
# COMPACT_ATOMS: atom_id res chain seq x y z
N MET A 1 -11.16 -36.73 4.98
CA MET A 1 -12.57 -36.89 4.54
C MET A 1 -13.55 -35.84 5.08
N MET A 2 -13.27 -35.16 6.20
CA MET A 2 -14.14 -34.10 6.76
C MET A 2 -13.97 -32.70 6.12
N LYS A 3 -12.79 -32.35 5.59
CA LYS A 3 -12.53 -31.05 4.94
C LYS A 3 -13.16 -30.90 3.55
N THR A 4 -13.36 -31.99 2.84
CA THR A 4 -13.96 -31.97 1.49
C THR A 4 -15.49 -31.81 1.54
N LYS A 5 -16.12 -32.26 2.60
CA LYS A 5 -17.58 -32.07 2.79
C LYS A 5 -17.95 -30.64 3.20
N LEU A 6 -17.03 -29.91 3.84
CA LEU A 6 -17.25 -28.51 4.21
C LEU A 6 -17.16 -27.56 3.02
N ILE A 7 -16.28 -27.85 2.06
CA ILE A 7 -16.12 -27.04 0.84
C ILE A 7 -17.31 -27.24 -0.10
N VAL A 8 -17.87 -28.44 -0.20
CA VAL A 8 -19.08 -28.72 -1.00
C VAL A 8 -20.32 -28.08 -0.35
N MET A 9 -20.37 -28.03 0.99
CA MET A 9 -21.47 -27.38 1.71
C MET A 9 -21.40 -25.84 1.67
N LEU A 10 -20.19 -25.25 1.65
CA LEU A 10 -20.03 -23.80 1.41
C LEU A 10 -20.28 -23.40 -0.06
N GLY A 11 -19.95 -24.26 -1.02
CA GLY A 11 -20.24 -24.04 -2.43
C GLY A 11 -21.75 -24.08 -2.74
N LEU A 12 -22.49 -24.94 -2.05
CA LEU A 12 -23.96 -25.00 -2.16
C LEU A 12 -24.68 -23.84 -1.47
N LEU A 13 -24.09 -23.25 -0.41
CA LEU A 13 -24.65 -22.07 0.25
C LEU A 13 -24.47 -20.76 -0.55
N PHE A 14 -23.46 -20.68 -1.43
CA PHE A 14 -23.27 -19.52 -2.32
C PHE A 14 -24.00 -19.63 -3.66
N ALA A 15 -24.44 -20.82 -4.05
CA ALA A 15 -25.25 -21.03 -5.27
C ALA A 15 -26.76 -20.83 -5.03
N LEU A 16 -27.24 -20.98 -3.80
CA LEU A 16 -28.67 -20.82 -3.48
C LEU A 16 -29.25 -19.41 -3.74
N PRO A 17 -28.54 -18.27 -3.51
CA PRO A 17 -29.18 -16.97 -3.77
C PRO A 17 -29.38 -16.61 -5.25
N ALA A 18 -28.64 -17.22 -6.17
CA ALA A 18 -28.77 -16.94 -7.60
C ALA A 18 -29.95 -17.67 -8.24
N VAL A 19 -30.25 -18.88 -7.79
CA VAL A 19 -31.40 -19.67 -8.27
C VAL A 19 -32.71 -19.14 -7.68
N LEU A 20 -32.70 -18.67 -6.42
CA LEU A 20 -33.92 -18.12 -5.79
C LEU A 20 -34.33 -16.74 -6.32
N LYS A 21 -33.42 -15.98 -6.99
CA LYS A 21 -33.78 -14.68 -7.58
C LYS A 21 -34.52 -14.80 -8.94
N ALA A 22 -34.26 -15.80 -9.71
CA ALA A 22 -34.97 -16.02 -10.99
C ALA A 22 -36.41 -16.53 -10.79
N GLU A 23 -36.67 -17.25 -9.70
CA GLU A 23 -38.00 -17.73 -9.35
C GLU A 23 -38.89 -16.65 -8.69
N ALA A 24 -38.35 -15.64 -8.10
CA ALA A 24 -39.11 -14.61 -7.37
C ALA A 24 -40.02 -13.75 -8.28
N GLN A 25 -39.73 -13.64 -9.58
CA GLN A 25 -40.55 -12.90 -10.54
C GLN A 25 -41.73 -13.74 -11.06
N LEU A 26 -41.62 -15.03 -11.05
CA LEU A 26 -42.67 -15.98 -11.45
C LEU A 26 -43.53 -16.44 -10.27
N GLN A 27 -43.14 -16.02 -9.04
CA GLN A 27 -43.90 -16.40 -7.85
C GLN A 27 -45.28 -15.74 -7.87
N LYS A 28 -46.31 -16.56 -7.73
CA LYS A 28 -47.71 -16.10 -7.62
C LYS A 28 -47.97 -15.55 -6.23
N ILE A 29 -48.63 -14.40 -6.17
CA ILE A 29 -48.96 -13.67 -4.97
C ILE A 29 -50.46 -13.44 -4.86
N SER A 30 -50.95 -13.31 -3.65
CA SER A 30 -52.29 -12.88 -3.36
C SER A 30 -52.27 -11.64 -2.49
N VAL A 31 -52.90 -10.59 -2.99
CA VAL A 31 -52.85 -9.25 -2.35
C VAL A 31 -54.27 -8.74 -2.27
N ASP A 32 -54.71 -8.38 -1.05
CA ASP A 32 -56.00 -7.74 -0.77
C ASP A 32 -55.75 -6.49 0.07
N LEU A 33 -55.80 -5.31 -0.57
CA LEU A 33 -55.52 -4.02 0.00
C LEU A 33 -56.58 -3.02 -0.45
N GLU A 34 -57.29 -2.38 0.50
CA GLU A 34 -58.30 -1.36 0.21
C GLU A 34 -57.73 0.02 0.54
N ASP A 35 -57.88 0.94 -0.40
CA ASP A 35 -57.56 2.37 -0.27
C ASP A 35 -56.16 2.64 0.36
N VAL A 36 -55.13 2.02 -0.17
CA VAL A 36 -53.72 2.22 0.28
C VAL A 36 -52.92 3.08 -0.68
N SER A 37 -51.77 3.61 -0.25
CA SER A 37 -50.85 4.29 -1.16
C SER A 37 -50.15 3.30 -2.09
N VAL A 38 -49.74 3.70 -3.30
CA VAL A 38 -48.94 2.90 -4.21
C VAL A 38 -47.64 2.43 -3.56
N VAL A 39 -47.07 3.23 -2.67
CA VAL A 39 -45.89 2.85 -1.90
C VAL A 39 -46.18 1.65 -0.97
N THR A 40 -47.37 1.59 -0.39
CA THR A 40 -47.82 0.47 0.45
C THR A 40 -47.97 -0.82 -0.35
N LEU A 41 -48.55 -0.71 -1.55
CA LEU A 41 -48.61 -1.83 -2.48
C LEU A 41 -47.19 -2.35 -2.84
N ILE A 42 -46.29 -1.48 -3.20
CA ILE A 42 -44.91 -1.86 -3.53
C ILE A 42 -44.20 -2.57 -2.34
N LYS A 43 -44.41 -2.08 -1.12
CA LYS A 43 -43.85 -2.71 0.08
C LYS A 43 -44.40 -4.10 0.31
N GLU A 44 -45.71 -4.31 0.06
CA GLU A 44 -46.34 -5.60 0.22
C GLU A 44 -45.88 -6.61 -0.87
N LEU A 45 -45.73 -6.17 -2.12
CA LEU A 45 -45.19 -6.97 -3.19
C LEU A 45 -43.75 -7.41 -2.88
N LYS A 46 -42.93 -6.46 -2.37
CA LYS A 46 -41.56 -6.76 -1.96
C LYS A 46 -41.51 -7.74 -0.78
N ARG A 47 -42.44 -7.63 0.18
CA ARG A 47 -42.49 -8.52 1.34
C ARG A 47 -42.82 -9.96 0.96
N GLN A 48 -43.70 -10.14 0.01
CA GLN A 48 -44.15 -11.49 -0.43
C GLN A 48 -43.14 -12.16 -1.37
N THR A 49 -42.45 -11.42 -2.23
CA THR A 49 -41.60 -11.99 -3.30
C THR A 49 -40.09 -11.73 -3.15
N GLY A 50 -39.70 -10.80 -2.27
CA GLY A 50 -38.27 -10.40 -2.13
C GLY A 50 -37.73 -9.57 -3.30
N VAL A 51 -38.53 -9.25 -4.35
CA VAL A 51 -38.08 -8.46 -5.51
C VAL A 51 -37.75 -7.03 -5.09
N ASN A 52 -36.69 -6.48 -5.65
CA ASN A 52 -36.27 -5.12 -5.39
C ASN A 52 -36.99 -4.12 -6.32
N PHE A 53 -37.40 -2.99 -5.73
CA PHE A 53 -38.06 -1.90 -6.43
C PHE A 53 -37.22 -0.64 -6.33
N LEU A 54 -37.09 0.08 -7.43
CA LEU A 54 -36.48 1.42 -7.51
C LEU A 54 -37.54 2.41 -7.99
N TYR A 55 -37.84 3.43 -7.17
CA TYR A 55 -38.84 4.44 -7.48
C TYR A 55 -38.56 5.74 -6.73
N ASN A 56 -39.00 6.86 -7.28
CA ASN A 56 -38.99 8.16 -6.59
C ASN A 56 -40.21 8.24 -5.67
N VAL A 57 -39.99 8.34 -4.37
CA VAL A 57 -41.06 8.33 -3.35
C VAL A 57 -42.05 9.49 -3.55
N ASP A 58 -41.56 10.70 -3.86
CA ASP A 58 -42.40 11.87 -4.04
C ASP A 58 -43.30 11.78 -5.27
N GLU A 59 -42.80 11.19 -6.36
CA GLU A 59 -43.58 10.99 -7.59
C GLU A 59 -44.61 9.89 -7.43
N VAL A 60 -44.30 8.80 -6.78
CA VAL A 60 -45.21 7.68 -6.55
C VAL A 60 -46.31 8.04 -5.52
N THR A 61 -45.97 8.85 -4.53
CA THR A 61 -46.93 9.29 -3.49
C THR A 61 -47.94 10.29 -4.04
N ARG A 62 -47.59 11.13 -5.01
CA ARG A 62 -48.49 12.10 -5.66
C ARG A 62 -49.62 11.44 -6.48
N ASN A 63 -49.49 10.19 -6.88
CA ASN A 63 -50.39 9.48 -7.81
C ASN A 63 -51.53 8.74 -7.11
N GLY A 64 -51.84 9.13 -5.87
CA GLY A 64 -53.11 8.75 -5.21
C GLY A 64 -53.12 7.41 -4.52
N ARG A 65 -54.34 7.01 -4.10
CA ARG A 65 -54.59 5.76 -3.37
C ARG A 65 -55.12 4.69 -4.34
N ILE A 66 -54.87 3.40 -3.99
CA ILE A 66 -55.18 2.28 -4.87
C ILE A 66 -55.81 1.14 -4.02
N SER A 67 -56.82 0.48 -4.60
CA SER A 67 -57.33 -0.78 -4.06
C SER A 67 -56.98 -1.92 -4.99
N VAL A 68 -56.40 -2.97 -4.43
CA VAL A 68 -55.89 -4.16 -5.18
C VAL A 68 -56.41 -5.42 -4.50
N SER A 69 -57.23 -6.19 -5.20
CA SER A 69 -57.66 -7.51 -4.75
C SER A 69 -57.38 -8.53 -5.85
N VAL A 70 -56.39 -9.38 -5.64
CA VAL A 70 -55.92 -10.38 -6.62
C VAL A 70 -55.52 -11.68 -5.90
N GLN A 71 -55.75 -12.83 -6.52
CA GLN A 71 -55.30 -14.14 -6.05
C GLN A 71 -54.53 -14.86 -7.16
N ASP A 72 -53.40 -15.45 -6.82
CA ASP A 72 -52.53 -16.23 -7.73
C ASP A 72 -51.99 -15.46 -8.95
N TRP A 73 -51.64 -14.17 -8.78
CA TRP A 73 -51.07 -13.34 -9.85
C TRP A 73 -49.59 -13.19 -9.67
N THR A 74 -48.86 -12.96 -10.76
CA THR A 74 -47.46 -12.57 -10.73
C THR A 74 -47.32 -11.06 -10.41
N VAL A 75 -46.17 -10.65 -9.90
CA VAL A 75 -45.86 -9.24 -9.65
C VAL A 75 -46.06 -8.40 -10.91
N GLU A 76 -45.65 -8.90 -12.05
CA GLU A 76 -45.75 -8.23 -13.34
C GLU A 76 -47.20 -8.01 -13.75
N GLU A 77 -48.07 -9.01 -13.58
CA GLU A 77 -49.51 -8.89 -13.85
C GLU A 77 -50.19 -7.87 -12.97
N VAL A 78 -49.85 -7.80 -11.67
CA VAL A 78 -50.37 -6.80 -10.74
C VAL A 78 -49.90 -5.39 -11.15
N LEU A 79 -48.65 -5.20 -11.48
CA LEU A 79 -48.10 -3.89 -11.86
C LEU A 79 -48.66 -3.42 -13.20
N ASN A 80 -48.81 -4.31 -14.20
CA ASN A 80 -49.39 -4.02 -15.52
C ASN A 80 -50.83 -3.56 -15.40
N LYS A 81 -51.63 -4.18 -14.51
CA LYS A 81 -53.05 -3.85 -14.37
C LYS A 81 -53.29 -2.55 -13.62
N TYR A 82 -52.52 -2.31 -12.54
CA TYR A 82 -52.87 -1.28 -11.58
C TYR A 82 -52.02 -0.01 -11.66
N LEU A 83 -50.79 -0.02 -12.18
CA LEU A 83 -49.94 1.16 -12.29
C LEU A 83 -50.37 2.13 -13.40
N PRO A 84 -50.76 1.70 -14.62
CA PRO A 84 -51.13 2.62 -15.70
C PRO A 84 -52.30 3.51 -15.32
N GLY A 85 -53.30 3.01 -14.58
CA GLY A 85 -54.42 3.77 -14.07
C GLY A 85 -54.06 4.89 -13.07
N LYS A 86 -52.83 4.88 -12.57
CA LYS A 86 -52.25 5.89 -11.70
C LYS A 86 -51.17 6.75 -12.36
N GLY A 87 -51.07 6.68 -13.70
CA GLY A 87 -50.07 7.44 -14.44
C GLY A 87 -48.62 6.97 -14.21
N LEU A 88 -48.46 5.72 -13.84
CA LEU A 88 -47.14 5.10 -13.61
C LEU A 88 -46.92 3.95 -14.59
N SER A 89 -45.67 3.76 -14.98
CA SER A 89 -45.17 2.61 -15.77
C SER A 89 -44.01 1.96 -15.01
N PHE A 90 -43.69 0.74 -15.39
CA PHE A 90 -42.51 0.06 -14.85
C PHE A 90 -41.67 -0.58 -15.96
N SER A 91 -40.41 -0.82 -15.66
CA SER A 91 -39.51 -1.60 -16.49
C SER A 91 -38.63 -2.47 -15.58
N ILE A 92 -38.23 -3.64 -16.09
CA ILE A 92 -37.35 -4.54 -15.34
C ILE A 92 -35.93 -4.38 -15.88
N VAL A 93 -34.98 -4.04 -15.02
CA VAL A 93 -33.57 -3.84 -15.37
C VAL A 93 -32.72 -4.58 -14.33
N ASN A 94 -31.98 -5.58 -14.74
CA ASN A 94 -31.11 -6.40 -13.87
C ASN A 94 -31.81 -6.89 -12.58
N ASP A 95 -32.99 -7.51 -12.71
CA ASP A 95 -33.80 -8.02 -11.61
C ASP A 95 -34.35 -6.98 -10.62
N VAL A 96 -34.29 -5.70 -10.97
CA VAL A 96 -34.90 -4.60 -10.23
C VAL A 96 -36.06 -4.04 -11.02
N ILE A 97 -37.23 -3.90 -10.39
CA ILE A 97 -38.40 -3.25 -10.99
C ILE A 97 -38.30 -1.75 -10.79
N VAL A 98 -38.12 -1.00 -11.87
CA VAL A 98 -38.01 0.46 -11.88
C VAL A 98 -39.39 1.04 -12.22
N ILE A 99 -39.97 1.83 -11.30
CA ILE A 99 -41.26 2.52 -11.50
C ILE A 99 -41.02 3.98 -11.86
N ARG A 100 -41.69 4.44 -12.96
CA ARG A 100 -41.57 5.79 -13.50
C ARG A 100 -42.97 6.35 -13.81
N PRO A 101 -43.12 7.69 -13.91
CA PRO A 101 -44.34 8.26 -14.49
C PRO A 101 -44.61 7.71 -15.90
N LEU A 102 -45.87 7.47 -16.21
CA LEU A 102 -46.29 7.07 -17.56
C LEU A 102 -46.13 8.30 -18.46
N GLU A 103 -45.14 8.30 -19.35
CA GLU A 103 -45.04 9.31 -20.40
C GLU A 103 -46.28 9.17 -21.31
N LYS A 104 -47.17 10.18 -21.30
CA LYS A 104 -48.23 10.28 -22.26
C LYS A 104 -47.57 10.35 -23.65
N ARG A 105 -47.84 9.38 -24.50
CA ARG A 105 -47.60 9.50 -25.92
C ARG A 105 -48.32 10.74 -26.41
N ALA A 106 -47.52 11.75 -26.77
CA ALA A 106 -48.05 12.94 -27.44
C ALA A 106 -48.30 12.64 -28.91
N ASP A 107 -49.44 11.97 -29.19
CA ASP A 107 -50.14 12.11 -30.43
C ASP A 107 -51.34 12.99 -30.13
N GLU A 108 -51.15 14.29 -30.29
CA GLU A 108 -52.13 15.30 -30.71
C GLU A 108 -51.50 16.68 -30.62
N GLN A 109 -51.31 17.27 -31.81
CA GLN A 109 -51.28 18.70 -32.15
C GLN A 109 -50.48 19.62 -31.21
N GLN A 110 -49.22 19.93 -31.57
CA GLN A 110 -48.65 21.25 -31.31
C GLN A 110 -48.04 21.80 -32.60
N GLU A 111 -48.81 22.67 -33.26
CA GLU A 111 -48.33 23.67 -34.21
C GLU A 111 -47.25 24.51 -33.53
N GLY A 112 -46.02 24.56 -34.11
CA GLY A 112 -45.00 25.55 -33.80
C GLY A 112 -43.69 25.11 -33.12
N LYS A 113 -43.46 23.85 -32.85
CA LYS A 113 -42.15 23.39 -32.38
C LYS A 113 -41.22 23.02 -33.53
N VAL A 114 -40.15 23.80 -33.71
CA VAL A 114 -39.09 23.51 -34.69
C VAL A 114 -38.31 22.28 -34.17
N VAL A 115 -38.26 21.22 -35.02
CA VAL A 115 -37.54 19.97 -34.76
C VAL A 115 -36.26 19.97 -35.56
N ILE A 116 -35.15 19.78 -34.89
CA ILE A 116 -33.81 19.61 -35.53
C ILE A 116 -33.70 18.14 -35.92
N LYS A 117 -33.55 17.85 -37.20
CA LYS A 117 -33.34 16.50 -37.74
C LYS A 117 -31.97 16.39 -38.37
N GLY A 118 -31.39 15.20 -38.30
CA GLY A 118 -30.08 14.94 -38.92
C GLY A 118 -29.79 13.44 -39.01
N VAL A 119 -28.70 13.17 -39.75
CA VAL A 119 -28.15 11.82 -39.94
C VAL A 119 -26.67 11.88 -39.59
N VAL A 120 -26.23 10.93 -38.80
CA VAL A 120 -24.82 10.77 -38.42
C VAL A 120 -24.25 9.54 -39.12
N LYS A 121 -23.10 9.75 -39.81
CA LYS A 121 -22.37 8.72 -40.55
C LYS A 121 -20.92 8.67 -40.13
N ASP A 122 -20.21 7.59 -40.39
CA ASP A 122 -18.77 7.49 -40.29
C ASP A 122 -18.04 8.11 -41.52
N GLY A 123 -16.71 8.08 -41.51
CA GLY A 123 -15.86 8.56 -42.61
C GLY A 123 -16.07 7.83 -43.93
N ASP A 124 -16.56 6.59 -43.92
CA ASP A 124 -16.84 5.77 -45.11
C ASP A 124 -18.30 5.93 -45.58
N GLY A 125 -19.09 6.72 -44.89
CA GLY A 125 -20.46 7.05 -45.26
C GLY A 125 -21.50 6.06 -44.69
N ALA A 126 -21.15 5.08 -43.89
CA ALA A 126 -22.08 4.19 -43.23
C ALA A 126 -22.79 4.88 -42.04
N PRO A 127 -24.10 4.58 -41.81
CA PRO A 127 -24.83 5.20 -40.72
C PRO A 127 -24.32 4.74 -39.35
N LEU A 128 -24.18 5.67 -38.39
CA LEU A 128 -23.76 5.39 -37.02
C LEU A 128 -24.96 5.39 -36.04
N PRO A 129 -25.43 4.21 -35.62
CA PRO A 129 -26.48 4.08 -34.60
C PRO A 129 -25.87 4.27 -33.18
N GLY A 130 -26.68 4.85 -32.27
CA GLY A 130 -26.27 4.99 -30.86
C GLY A 130 -25.41 6.24 -30.58
N VAL A 131 -25.17 7.12 -31.52
CA VAL A 131 -24.47 8.39 -31.30
C VAL A 131 -25.31 9.26 -30.37
N THR A 132 -24.74 9.75 -29.30
CA THR A 132 -25.36 10.71 -28.38
C THR A 132 -25.29 12.11 -28.97
N VAL A 133 -26.46 12.74 -29.18
CA VAL A 133 -26.63 14.11 -29.67
C VAL A 133 -27.20 14.97 -28.57
N MET A 134 -26.43 15.93 -28.03
CA MET A 134 -26.84 16.78 -26.90
C MET A 134 -26.80 18.25 -27.28
N VAL A 135 -27.69 19.02 -26.73
CA VAL A 135 -27.59 20.50 -26.76
C VAL A 135 -26.51 20.95 -25.78
N SER A 136 -25.45 21.55 -26.28
CA SER A 136 -24.30 21.98 -25.46
C SER A 136 -24.73 22.86 -24.29
N GLY A 137 -24.29 22.50 -23.08
CA GLY A 137 -24.60 23.23 -21.84
C GLY A 137 -26.00 22.93 -21.28
N THR A 138 -26.67 21.84 -21.73
CA THR A 138 -27.95 21.37 -21.20
C THR A 138 -27.92 19.85 -21.01
N THR A 139 -28.94 19.30 -20.35
CA THR A 139 -29.17 17.85 -20.25
C THR A 139 -30.12 17.31 -21.34
N VAL A 140 -30.48 18.15 -22.32
CA VAL A 140 -31.40 17.76 -23.39
C VAL A 140 -30.61 17.09 -24.52
N GLY A 141 -30.91 15.83 -24.81
CA GLY A 141 -30.23 15.06 -25.85
C GLY A 141 -31.05 13.86 -26.30
N VAL A 142 -30.63 13.28 -27.41
CA VAL A 142 -31.22 12.07 -28.04
C VAL A 142 -30.08 11.19 -28.53
N THR A 143 -30.40 9.92 -28.87
CA THR A 143 -29.45 9.00 -29.52
C THR A 143 -29.93 8.71 -30.94
N THR A 144 -28.97 8.46 -31.86
CA THR A 144 -29.31 8.08 -33.25
C THR A 144 -29.87 6.67 -33.31
N ASN A 145 -30.82 6.47 -34.23
CA ASN A 145 -31.47 5.17 -34.51
C ASN A 145 -30.58 4.25 -35.38
N ALA A 146 -31.08 3.04 -35.75
CA ALA A 146 -30.35 2.07 -36.56
C ALA A 146 -29.94 2.58 -37.97
N LYS A 147 -30.52 3.67 -38.44
CA LYS A 147 -30.15 4.36 -39.71
C LYS A 147 -29.27 5.59 -39.50
N GLY A 148 -28.75 5.82 -38.26
CA GLY A 148 -27.98 6.96 -37.91
C GLY A 148 -28.79 8.27 -37.79
N GLU A 149 -30.14 8.22 -37.83
CA GLU A 149 -31.01 9.38 -37.81
C GLU A 149 -31.31 9.83 -36.36
N PHE A 150 -31.39 11.15 -36.14
CA PHE A 150 -31.85 11.74 -34.89
C PHE A 150 -32.91 12.82 -35.10
N SER A 151 -33.73 13.04 -34.09
CA SER A 151 -34.76 14.07 -34.07
C SER A 151 -34.82 14.69 -32.68
N LEU A 152 -34.51 15.97 -32.57
CA LEU A 152 -34.43 16.71 -31.31
C LEU A 152 -35.28 17.98 -31.38
N VAL A 153 -36.10 18.22 -30.36
CA VAL A 153 -36.91 19.46 -30.28
C VAL A 153 -35.98 20.63 -29.94
N LYS A 154 -36.06 21.70 -30.75
CA LYS A 154 -35.30 22.93 -30.54
C LYS A 154 -35.68 23.56 -29.21
N PRO A 155 -34.71 23.85 -28.30
CA PRO A 155 -34.98 24.59 -27.10
C PRO A 155 -35.54 25.99 -27.40
N ALA A 156 -36.56 26.42 -26.65
CA ALA A 156 -37.17 27.76 -26.83
C ALA A 156 -36.16 28.87 -26.51
N GLY A 157 -36.27 30.02 -27.30
CA GLY A 157 -35.50 31.23 -27.02
C GLY A 157 -34.03 31.26 -27.51
N ARG A 158 -33.62 30.34 -28.41
CA ARG A 158 -32.27 30.38 -29.03
C ARG A 158 -32.37 30.32 -30.53
N ASP A 159 -31.80 31.28 -31.22
CA ASP A 159 -31.77 31.28 -32.71
C ASP A 159 -30.72 30.31 -33.27
N GLU A 160 -29.63 30.11 -32.57
CA GLU A 160 -28.57 29.11 -32.85
C GLU A 160 -28.52 28.06 -31.75
N VAL A 161 -28.45 26.78 -32.14
CA VAL A 161 -28.34 25.64 -31.21
C VAL A 161 -27.04 24.93 -31.49
N LYS A 162 -26.14 24.88 -30.48
CA LYS A 162 -24.91 24.07 -30.53
C LYS A 162 -25.24 22.65 -30.13
N LEU A 163 -24.99 21.70 -31.03
CA LEU A 163 -25.19 20.29 -30.81
C LEU A 163 -23.85 19.57 -30.67
N ALA A 164 -23.64 18.89 -29.55
CA ALA A 164 -22.47 18.05 -29.29
C ALA A 164 -22.81 16.60 -29.66
N PHE A 165 -21.97 16.00 -30.49
CA PHE A 165 -22.05 14.60 -30.93
C PHE A 165 -20.94 13.81 -30.27
N SER A 166 -21.27 12.68 -29.63
CA SER A 166 -20.31 11.78 -29.02
C SER A 166 -20.68 10.34 -29.24
N PHE A 167 -19.69 9.53 -29.60
CA PHE A 167 -19.82 8.07 -29.78
C PHE A 167 -18.51 7.39 -29.40
N VAL A 168 -18.58 6.19 -28.89
CA VAL A 168 -17.40 5.42 -28.48
C VAL A 168 -16.53 5.11 -29.70
N GLY A 169 -15.25 5.49 -29.68
CA GLY A 169 -14.33 5.29 -30.79
C GLY A 169 -14.35 6.38 -31.88
N MET A 170 -15.12 7.46 -31.68
CA MET A 170 -15.21 8.58 -32.62
C MET A 170 -14.80 9.89 -31.94
N LYS A 171 -14.19 10.81 -32.67
CA LYS A 171 -13.85 12.16 -32.18
C LYS A 171 -15.12 12.93 -31.83
N PRO A 172 -15.28 13.42 -30.58
CA PRO A 172 -16.40 14.28 -30.25
C PRO A 172 -16.37 15.55 -31.07
N GLN A 173 -17.50 15.95 -31.63
CA GLN A 173 -17.58 17.21 -32.42
C GLN A 173 -18.79 18.03 -31.99
N THR A 174 -18.70 19.35 -32.18
CA THR A 174 -19.79 20.27 -31.89
C THR A 174 -20.14 21.03 -33.16
N LEU A 175 -21.39 20.97 -33.59
CA LEU A 175 -21.92 21.69 -34.73
C LEU A 175 -22.98 22.69 -34.31
N VAL A 176 -23.08 23.80 -35.07
CA VAL A 176 -24.09 24.81 -34.82
C VAL A 176 -25.22 24.63 -35.84
N TRP A 177 -26.42 24.33 -35.33
CA TRP A 177 -27.61 24.33 -36.15
C TRP A 177 -28.17 25.78 -36.27
N ARG A 178 -28.38 26.23 -37.50
CA ARG A 178 -28.86 27.58 -37.87
C ARG A 178 -30.11 27.54 -38.72
N GLY A 179 -30.95 26.52 -38.59
CA GLY A 179 -32.19 26.39 -39.36
C GLY A 179 -32.11 25.45 -40.57
N GLN A 180 -31.07 24.65 -40.68
CA GLN A 180 -30.96 23.64 -41.73
C GLN A 180 -32.06 22.59 -41.61
N GLU A 181 -32.66 22.18 -42.72
CA GLU A 181 -33.76 21.22 -42.77
C GLU A 181 -33.30 19.82 -42.37
N LEU A 182 -32.06 19.45 -42.74
CA LEU A 182 -31.41 18.19 -42.33
C LEU A 182 -29.93 18.42 -42.03
N LEU A 183 -29.47 18.02 -40.89
CA LEU A 183 -28.07 18.13 -40.48
C LEU A 183 -27.34 16.82 -40.81
N ASN A 184 -26.44 16.86 -41.77
CA ASN A 184 -25.57 15.75 -42.10
C ASN A 184 -24.29 15.87 -41.30
N VAL A 185 -24.01 14.87 -40.44
CA VAL A 185 -22.84 14.83 -39.56
C VAL A 185 -22.00 13.64 -39.96
N VAL A 186 -20.72 13.88 -40.26
CA VAL A 186 -19.73 12.84 -40.45
C VAL A 186 -18.81 12.85 -39.25
N MET A 187 -18.75 11.73 -38.53
CA MET A 187 -17.84 11.56 -37.40
C MET A 187 -16.57 10.87 -37.90
N GLU A 188 -15.43 11.42 -37.52
CA GLU A 188 -14.12 10.80 -37.78
C GLU A 188 -13.79 9.83 -36.67
N GLU A 189 -13.20 8.68 -37.02
CA GLU A 189 -12.66 7.76 -36.02
C GLU A 189 -11.64 8.46 -35.14
N ASP A 190 -11.75 8.28 -33.84
CA ASP A 190 -10.76 8.73 -32.89
C ASP A 190 -9.61 7.73 -32.89
N THR A 191 -8.73 7.85 -33.87
CA THR A 191 -7.54 7.01 -33.98
C THR A 191 -6.61 7.14 -32.77
N TYR A 192 -6.81 8.18 -31.93
CA TYR A 192 -6.09 8.30 -30.64
C TYR A 192 -6.74 7.45 -29.53
N ALA A 193 -8.01 7.09 -29.62
CA ALA A 193 -8.68 6.22 -28.64
C ALA A 193 -8.40 4.72 -28.87
N LEU A 194 -7.89 4.33 -30.04
CA LEU A 194 -7.53 2.94 -30.38
C LEU A 194 -6.07 2.59 -30.11
N ASP A 195 -5.23 3.56 -29.78
CA ASP A 195 -3.81 3.37 -29.48
C ASP A 195 -3.41 3.72 -28.04
N GLN A 196 -4.21 3.35 -27.07
CA GLN A 196 -3.61 3.00 -25.78
C GLN A 196 -2.95 1.62 -25.94
N VAL A 197 -1.94 1.55 -26.82
CA VAL A 197 -1.00 0.44 -26.83
C VAL A 197 -0.41 0.41 -25.42
N ASP A 198 -0.71 -0.63 -24.69
CA ASP A 198 -0.20 -0.84 -23.34
C ASP A 198 1.33 -0.93 -23.43
N VAL A 199 2.01 0.22 -23.27
CA VAL A 199 3.47 0.31 -23.48
C VAL A 199 4.16 -0.04 -22.18
N ILE A 200 4.95 -1.09 -22.19
CA ILE A 200 5.79 -1.49 -21.06
C ILE A 200 6.96 -0.51 -20.94
N TYR A 201 7.12 0.09 -19.76
CA TYR A 201 8.24 0.96 -19.46
C TYR A 201 9.30 0.19 -18.69
N THR A 202 10.52 0.12 -19.25
CA THR A 202 11.65 -0.58 -18.62
C THR A 202 12.59 0.37 -17.87
N GLY A 203 12.21 1.64 -17.68
CA GLY A 203 13.07 2.67 -17.09
C GLY A 203 14.04 3.33 -18.09
N TYR A 204 14.38 2.64 -19.18
CA TYR A 204 15.21 3.13 -20.28
C TYR A 204 14.43 3.23 -21.58
N GLN A 205 13.55 2.27 -21.84
CA GLN A 205 12.80 2.13 -23.09
C GLN A 205 11.31 1.96 -22.84
N ARG A 206 10.53 2.34 -23.85
CA ARG A 206 9.11 1.97 -23.97
C ARG A 206 9.00 0.85 -25.00
N ILE A 207 8.52 -0.31 -24.59
CA ILE A 207 8.44 -1.52 -25.41
C ILE A 207 6.97 -1.85 -25.70
N ASP A 208 6.63 -2.09 -26.95
CA ASP A 208 5.35 -2.67 -27.34
C ASP A 208 5.25 -4.10 -26.79
N PRO A 209 4.21 -4.48 -26.03
CA PRO A 209 4.05 -5.84 -25.48
C PRO A 209 4.14 -6.94 -26.53
N ARG A 210 3.74 -6.66 -27.76
CA ARG A 210 3.81 -7.60 -28.90
C ARG A 210 5.24 -7.88 -29.40
N ARG A 211 6.21 -7.06 -28.98
CA ARG A 211 7.65 -7.18 -29.33
C ARG A 211 8.52 -7.50 -28.12
N ARG A 212 7.90 -7.83 -27.02
CA ARG A 212 8.59 -8.14 -25.77
C ARG A 212 9.26 -9.51 -25.86
N THR A 213 10.59 -9.54 -25.80
CA THR A 213 11.41 -10.77 -25.78
C THR A 213 11.80 -11.21 -24.39
N SER A 214 11.42 -10.45 -23.37
CA SER A 214 11.83 -10.65 -21.97
C SER A 214 10.62 -10.91 -21.05
N ALA A 215 10.86 -11.58 -19.90
CA ALA A 215 9.84 -11.87 -18.91
C ALA A 215 9.57 -10.64 -18.03
N ILE A 216 8.58 -9.84 -18.42
CA ILE A 216 8.12 -8.68 -17.67
C ILE A 216 6.65 -8.90 -17.31
N SER A 217 6.30 -8.69 -16.04
CA SER A 217 4.91 -8.65 -15.59
C SER A 217 4.54 -7.22 -15.26
N SER A 218 3.39 -6.79 -15.73
CA SER A 218 2.88 -5.42 -15.57
C SER A 218 1.52 -5.46 -14.88
N VAL A 219 1.30 -4.55 -13.94
CA VAL A 219 0.01 -4.37 -13.28
C VAL A 219 -0.28 -2.87 -13.18
N ASN A 220 -1.52 -2.48 -13.45
CA ASN A 220 -1.99 -1.13 -13.19
C ASN A 220 -2.29 -0.99 -11.69
N ALA A 221 -1.93 0.13 -11.10
CA ALA A 221 -2.18 0.35 -9.68
C ALA A 221 -3.68 0.31 -9.34
N ALA A 222 -4.54 0.79 -10.23
CA ALA A 222 -5.99 0.74 -10.05
C ALA A 222 -6.56 -0.68 -9.90
N ASP A 223 -5.90 -1.70 -10.51
CA ASP A 223 -6.37 -3.09 -10.50
C ASP A 223 -5.90 -3.86 -9.24
N VAL A 224 -4.88 -3.36 -8.54
CA VAL A 224 -4.23 -4.07 -7.43
C VAL A 224 -4.33 -3.36 -6.10
N LEU A 225 -4.53 -2.04 -6.09
CA LEU A 225 -4.70 -1.27 -4.86
C LEU A 225 -6.08 -1.53 -4.27
N VAL A 226 -6.10 -2.03 -3.04
CA VAL A 226 -7.32 -2.22 -2.26
C VAL A 226 -7.37 -1.14 -1.16
N PRO A 227 -8.56 -0.57 -0.87
CA PRO A 227 -8.70 0.38 0.23
C PRO A 227 -8.12 -0.16 1.54
N GLY A 228 -7.32 0.65 2.23
CA GLY A 228 -6.63 0.27 3.47
C GLY A 228 -5.24 -0.32 3.29
N MET A 229 -4.73 -0.48 2.08
CA MET A 229 -3.32 -0.75 1.83
C MET A 229 -2.49 0.50 2.05
N THR A 230 -1.46 0.38 2.84
CA THR A 230 -0.58 1.49 3.23
C THR A 230 0.78 1.44 2.55
N SER A 231 1.10 0.30 1.92
CA SER A 231 2.34 0.11 1.17
C SER A 231 2.07 -0.59 -0.17
N ILE A 232 2.87 -0.24 -1.19
CA ILE A 232 2.73 -0.76 -2.54
C ILE A 232 3.14 -2.23 -2.66
N ASP A 233 4.07 -2.66 -1.84
CA ASP A 233 4.58 -4.04 -1.80
C ASP A 233 3.45 -5.02 -1.48
N GLN A 234 2.54 -4.67 -0.56
CA GLN A 234 1.35 -5.48 -0.25
C GLN A 234 0.41 -5.64 -1.46
N ALA A 235 0.35 -4.63 -2.32
CA ALA A 235 -0.47 -4.68 -3.53
C ALA A 235 0.05 -5.68 -4.59
N LEU A 236 1.33 -6.09 -4.50
CA LEU A 236 1.96 -7.03 -5.43
C LEU A 236 1.76 -8.50 -5.02
N GLU A 237 1.33 -8.76 -3.78
CA GLU A 237 1.15 -10.11 -3.27
C GLU A 237 0.11 -10.89 -4.07
N GLY A 238 0.48 -12.09 -4.56
CA GLY A 238 -0.39 -12.94 -5.35
C GLY A 238 -0.81 -12.40 -6.73
N ARG A 239 -0.34 -11.19 -7.12
CA ARG A 239 -0.66 -10.56 -8.40
C ARG A 239 0.40 -10.75 -9.46
N ILE A 240 1.64 -10.92 -9.06
CA ILE A 240 2.76 -11.09 -9.98
C ILE A 240 3.31 -12.51 -9.85
N PRO A 241 3.27 -13.32 -10.91
CA PRO A 241 3.87 -14.66 -10.92
C PRO A 241 5.38 -14.58 -10.61
N GLU A 242 5.91 -15.55 -9.85
CA GLU A 242 7.34 -15.65 -9.47
C GLU A 242 7.83 -14.54 -8.51
N LEU A 243 6.92 -13.70 -7.98
CA LEU A 243 7.21 -12.75 -6.92
C LEU A 243 6.73 -13.35 -5.60
N GLN A 244 7.67 -13.50 -4.67
CA GLN A 244 7.39 -13.96 -3.30
C GLN A 244 7.50 -12.77 -2.36
N LEU A 245 6.46 -12.58 -1.56
CA LEU A 245 6.42 -11.58 -0.50
C LEU A 245 6.42 -12.30 0.84
N THR A 246 7.27 -11.86 1.75
CA THR A 246 7.36 -12.41 3.11
C THR A 246 7.19 -11.28 4.10
N LEU A 247 6.11 -11.32 4.87
CA LEU A 247 5.90 -10.45 6.03
C LEU A 247 6.62 -11.07 7.22
N ASN A 248 7.62 -10.39 7.75
CA ASN A 248 8.38 -10.85 8.91
C ASN A 248 7.70 -10.47 10.23
N SER A 249 6.86 -9.43 10.22
CA SER A 249 6.17 -8.90 11.38
C SER A 249 4.79 -8.36 10.99
N GLY A 250 3.84 -8.42 11.93
CA GLY A 250 2.54 -7.74 11.83
C GLY A 250 2.55 -6.32 12.42
N GLU A 251 3.70 -5.78 12.78
CA GLU A 251 3.83 -4.43 13.32
C GLU A 251 3.50 -3.37 12.28
N VAL A 252 2.96 -2.26 12.77
CA VAL A 252 2.63 -1.11 11.93
C VAL A 252 3.90 -0.51 11.31
N GLY A 253 3.83 -0.19 10.00
CA GLY A 253 4.97 0.34 9.27
C GLY A 253 6.07 -0.69 8.96
N ALA A 254 5.87 -1.98 9.27
CA ALA A 254 6.76 -3.06 8.83
C ALA A 254 6.72 -3.22 7.32
N THR A 255 7.87 -3.39 6.71
CA THR A 255 8.01 -3.52 5.27
C THR A 255 8.21 -4.99 4.91
N PRO A 256 7.38 -5.57 4.02
CA PRO A 256 7.57 -6.93 3.58
C PRO A 256 8.87 -7.09 2.76
N ARG A 257 9.48 -8.25 2.84
CA ARG A 257 10.60 -8.63 1.99
C ARG A 257 10.11 -9.20 0.67
N ILE A 258 10.64 -8.69 -0.42
CA ILE A 258 10.29 -9.12 -1.77
C ILE A 258 11.44 -9.92 -2.37
N ARG A 259 11.08 -11.04 -3.02
CA ARG A 259 12.00 -11.84 -3.83
C ARG A 259 11.39 -12.13 -5.18
N VAL A 260 12.20 -12.01 -6.23
CA VAL A 260 11.81 -12.34 -7.60
C VAL A 260 12.60 -13.56 -8.03
N ARG A 261 11.91 -14.66 -8.40
CA ARG A 261 12.52 -15.95 -8.82
C ARG A 261 13.45 -16.59 -7.79
N GLY A 262 13.20 -16.36 -6.49
CA GLY A 262 13.98 -16.92 -5.41
C GLY A 262 15.23 -16.10 -5.08
N THR A 263 16.26 -16.76 -4.54
CA THR A 263 17.48 -16.11 -4.02
C THR A 263 18.64 -16.34 -4.98
N SER A 264 19.17 -15.28 -5.57
CA SER A 264 20.31 -15.35 -6.50
C SER A 264 21.65 -15.16 -5.80
N SER A 265 21.69 -14.62 -4.57
CA SER A 265 22.91 -14.37 -3.81
C SER A 265 22.85 -14.98 -2.42
N LEU A 266 23.94 -15.56 -1.97
CA LEU A 266 24.09 -16.06 -0.58
C LEU A 266 24.48 -14.95 0.39
N ILE A 267 25.22 -13.96 -0.09
CA ILE A 267 25.79 -12.86 0.70
C ILE A 267 25.37 -11.53 0.05
N GLY A 268 24.83 -10.59 0.85
CA GLY A 268 24.41 -9.26 0.40
C GLY A 268 22.90 -9.09 0.28
N ASN A 269 22.48 -7.93 -0.24
CA ASN A 269 21.07 -7.59 -0.43
C ASN A 269 20.42 -8.56 -1.43
N ARG A 270 19.29 -9.14 -1.02
CA ARG A 270 18.52 -10.13 -1.80
C ARG A 270 17.24 -9.56 -2.38
N GLU A 271 16.98 -8.27 -2.16
CA GLU A 271 15.78 -7.60 -2.64
C GLU A 271 15.95 -7.12 -4.09
N PRO A 272 14.85 -7.01 -4.85
CA PRO A 272 14.88 -6.45 -6.19
C PRO A 272 15.22 -4.95 -6.14
N LEU A 273 15.77 -4.44 -7.23
CA LEU A 273 16.07 -3.03 -7.39
C LEU A 273 14.80 -2.24 -7.63
N TRP A 274 14.54 -1.20 -6.84
CA TRP A 274 13.42 -0.30 -7.05
C TRP A 274 13.80 0.87 -7.96
N VAL A 275 12.92 1.16 -8.92
CA VAL A 275 13.08 2.25 -9.90
C VAL A 275 11.81 3.09 -9.93
N LEU A 276 11.91 4.39 -9.71
CA LEU A 276 10.80 5.35 -9.78
C LEU A 276 10.98 6.23 -11.02
N ASP A 277 10.02 6.21 -11.93
CA ASP A 277 10.02 6.99 -13.18
C ASP A 277 11.33 6.92 -13.98
N GLY A 278 12.03 5.77 -13.90
CA GLY A 278 13.28 5.53 -14.63
C GLY A 278 14.56 5.82 -13.84
N PHE A 279 14.45 6.27 -12.59
CA PHE A 279 15.60 6.51 -11.70
C PHE A 279 15.64 5.49 -10.57
N ILE A 280 16.84 4.99 -10.28
CA ILE A 280 17.04 4.01 -9.21
C ILE A 280 16.81 4.67 -7.86
N LEU A 281 15.90 4.12 -7.07
CA LEU A 281 15.75 4.47 -5.66
C LEU A 281 16.84 3.80 -4.82
N ARG A 282 17.30 4.51 -3.81
CA ARG A 282 18.23 3.99 -2.82
C ARG A 282 17.52 3.83 -1.50
N ASP A 283 17.87 2.78 -0.77
CA ASP A 283 17.38 2.62 0.58
C ASP A 283 17.81 3.81 1.45
N PRO A 284 16.93 4.32 2.31
CA PRO A 284 17.21 5.51 3.11
C PRO A 284 18.37 5.29 4.09
N VAL A 285 18.66 4.04 4.45
CA VAL A 285 19.73 3.63 5.35
C VAL A 285 20.61 2.57 4.67
N ASN A 286 21.91 2.69 4.81
CA ASN A 286 22.84 1.65 4.36
C ASN A 286 22.88 0.53 5.41
N VAL A 287 22.11 -0.52 5.17
CA VAL A 287 21.97 -1.65 6.09
C VAL A 287 23.17 -2.57 5.94
N SER A 288 23.86 -2.89 7.03
CA SER A 288 24.93 -3.88 7.02
C SER A 288 24.39 -5.31 6.85
N ASN A 289 25.27 -6.26 6.48
CA ASN A 289 24.86 -7.66 6.42
C ASN A 289 24.44 -8.25 7.78
N GLU A 290 24.92 -7.67 8.89
CA GLU A 290 24.53 -8.03 10.25
C GLU A 290 23.12 -7.53 10.53
N ASP A 291 22.82 -6.28 10.16
CA ASP A 291 21.51 -5.67 10.32
C ASP A 291 20.45 -6.35 9.45
N LEU A 292 20.84 -6.85 8.23
CA LEU A 292 19.95 -7.63 7.37
C LEU A 292 19.53 -8.97 7.99
N ASN A 293 20.24 -9.47 8.95
CA ASN A 293 19.90 -10.68 9.68
C ASN A 293 19.10 -10.42 10.97
N ASN A 294 18.97 -9.15 11.37
CA ASN A 294 18.11 -8.75 12.49
C ASN A 294 16.72 -8.37 11.95
N PRO A 295 15.67 -9.19 12.19
CA PRO A 295 14.32 -8.89 11.71
C PRO A 295 13.78 -7.55 12.23
N ASP A 296 14.08 -7.19 13.46
CA ASP A 296 13.56 -5.99 14.13
C ASP A 296 14.12 -4.71 13.51
N TYR A 297 15.40 -4.71 13.17
CA TYR A 297 16.06 -3.57 12.53
C TYR A 297 15.48 -3.26 11.14
N ILE A 298 15.15 -4.31 10.36
CA ILE A 298 14.59 -4.17 9.02
C ILE A 298 13.15 -3.67 9.06
N ASN A 299 12.36 -4.08 10.06
CA ASN A 299 10.98 -3.65 10.21
C ASN A 299 10.87 -2.14 10.46
N ILE A 300 11.87 -1.54 11.09
CA ILE A 300 11.89 -0.11 11.44
C ILE A 300 12.28 0.76 10.23
N ILE A 301 13.29 0.35 9.46
CA ILE A 301 13.90 1.19 8.42
C ILE A 301 12.99 1.33 7.20
N GLY A 302 12.32 0.28 6.80
CA GLY A 302 11.57 0.24 5.54
C GLY A 302 12.47 0.10 4.31
N ASN A 303 11.87 -0.06 3.14
CA ASN A 303 12.56 -0.13 1.84
C ASN A 303 12.47 1.22 1.10
N ALA A 304 13.18 1.32 -0.03
CA ALA A 304 13.26 2.54 -0.84
C ALA A 304 11.89 3.06 -1.33
N ILE A 305 10.87 2.19 -1.47
CA ILE A 305 9.53 2.56 -1.94
C ILE A 305 8.57 2.98 -0.81
N ALA A 306 8.90 2.70 0.45
CA ALA A 306 8.01 2.97 1.59
C ALA A 306 7.61 4.45 1.73
N GLY A 307 8.41 5.37 1.17
CA GLY A 307 8.14 6.81 1.16
C GLY A 307 7.18 7.28 0.08
N ILE A 308 6.71 6.42 -0.82
CA ILE A 308 5.81 6.80 -1.92
C ILE A 308 4.36 6.47 -1.54
N ASN A 309 3.45 7.43 -1.81
CA ASN A 309 2.02 7.18 -1.61
C ASN A 309 1.51 6.22 -2.69
N PRO A 310 0.91 5.06 -2.33
CA PRO A 310 0.34 4.13 -3.30
C PRO A 310 -0.69 4.78 -4.24
N GLN A 311 -1.42 5.79 -3.78
CA GLN A 311 -2.41 6.51 -4.57
C GLN A 311 -1.79 7.35 -5.72
N ASP A 312 -0.49 7.65 -5.67
CA ASP A 312 0.23 8.39 -6.71
C ASP A 312 0.78 7.50 -7.83
N ILE A 313 0.63 6.19 -7.70
CA ILE A 313 1.15 5.21 -8.64
C ILE A 313 0.14 4.95 -9.75
N GLU A 314 0.60 4.91 -10.98
CA GLU A 314 -0.17 4.55 -12.15
C GLU A 314 0.02 3.07 -12.51
N ARG A 315 1.29 2.59 -12.49
CA ARG A 315 1.63 1.26 -12.96
C ARG A 315 2.89 0.73 -12.32
N ILE A 316 2.99 -0.60 -12.23
CA ILE A 316 4.17 -1.30 -11.76
C ILE A 316 4.56 -2.37 -12.80
N ASP A 317 5.83 -2.34 -13.22
CA ASP A 317 6.43 -3.30 -14.14
C ASP A 317 7.55 -4.07 -13.41
N VAL A 318 7.48 -5.40 -13.40
CA VAL A 318 8.49 -6.25 -12.74
C VAL A 318 9.31 -6.99 -13.80
N LEU A 319 10.58 -6.67 -13.86
CA LEU A 319 11.58 -7.26 -14.75
C LEU A 319 12.21 -8.47 -14.05
N LYS A 320 12.01 -9.65 -14.61
CA LYS A 320 12.31 -10.91 -13.91
C LYS A 320 13.50 -11.69 -14.47
N ASP A 321 13.88 -11.48 -15.71
CA ASP A 321 14.96 -12.21 -16.36
C ASP A 321 16.16 -11.33 -16.72
N ALA A 322 17.29 -11.97 -17.03
CA ALA A 322 18.52 -11.27 -17.39
C ALA A 322 18.37 -10.41 -18.65
N ALA A 323 17.49 -10.80 -19.59
CA ALA A 323 17.24 -9.99 -20.79
C ALA A 323 16.56 -8.66 -20.47
N ALA A 324 15.67 -8.67 -19.46
CA ALA A 324 15.01 -7.46 -18.98
C ALA A 324 15.92 -6.61 -18.08
N THR A 325 16.74 -7.25 -17.23
CA THR A 325 17.53 -6.58 -16.19
C THR A 325 18.93 -6.17 -16.61
N ALA A 326 19.44 -6.65 -17.76
CA ALA A 326 20.80 -6.37 -18.23
C ALA A 326 21.15 -4.87 -18.31
N LEU A 327 20.16 -4.01 -18.61
CA LEU A 327 20.34 -2.55 -18.65
C LEU A 327 20.60 -1.92 -17.27
N TYR A 328 20.31 -2.63 -16.18
CA TYR A 328 20.55 -2.17 -14.81
C TYR A 328 21.87 -2.70 -14.21
N GLY A 329 22.60 -3.52 -14.99
CA GLY A 329 23.90 -4.05 -14.60
C GLY A 329 23.84 -5.08 -13.47
N THR A 330 24.95 -5.25 -12.76
CA THR A 330 25.10 -6.25 -11.67
C THR A 330 24.15 -6.03 -10.50
N ARG A 331 23.64 -4.83 -10.32
CA ARG A 331 22.70 -4.45 -9.24
C ARG A 331 21.33 -5.10 -9.39
N ALA A 332 20.97 -5.48 -10.60
CA ALA A 332 19.67 -6.06 -10.92
C ALA A 332 19.62 -7.59 -10.89
N ALA A 333 20.60 -8.24 -10.24
CA ALA A 333 20.68 -9.69 -10.14
C ALA A 333 19.44 -10.34 -9.48
N ASN A 334 18.75 -9.62 -8.62
CA ASN A 334 17.54 -10.06 -7.91
C ASN A 334 16.23 -9.58 -8.59
N GLY A 335 16.30 -9.08 -9.84
CA GLY A 335 15.17 -8.47 -10.53
C GLY A 335 15.07 -6.96 -10.34
N VAL A 336 14.15 -6.32 -11.06
CA VAL A 336 13.89 -4.87 -10.99
C VAL A 336 12.39 -4.64 -10.92
N ILE A 337 11.96 -3.77 -10.00
CA ILE A 337 10.58 -3.31 -9.89
C ILE A 337 10.54 -1.84 -10.28
N ILE A 338 9.84 -1.54 -11.37
CA ILE A 338 9.69 -0.19 -11.89
C ILE A 338 8.31 0.33 -11.52
N VAL A 339 8.30 1.45 -10.83
CA VAL A 339 7.10 2.17 -10.44
C VAL A 339 6.98 3.40 -11.32
N THR A 340 5.86 3.51 -12.02
CA THR A 340 5.51 4.69 -12.82
C THR A 340 4.44 5.48 -12.07
N THR A 341 4.67 6.79 -11.88
CA THR A 341 3.76 7.67 -11.16
C THR A 341 2.72 8.30 -12.08
N LYS A 342 1.60 8.71 -11.49
CA LYS A 342 0.52 9.42 -12.17
C LYS A 342 1.01 10.75 -12.73
N ARG A 343 0.52 11.09 -13.92
CA ARG A 343 0.84 12.33 -14.62
C ARG A 343 -0.43 13.08 -15.01
N GLY A 344 -0.28 14.35 -15.38
CA GLY A 344 -1.40 15.16 -15.85
C GLY A 344 -1.92 14.68 -17.21
N SER A 345 -3.19 14.89 -17.45
CA SER A 345 -3.87 14.67 -18.73
C SER A 345 -4.36 16.00 -19.31
N VAL A 346 -4.54 16.07 -20.63
CA VAL A 346 -5.14 17.22 -21.28
C VAL A 346 -6.59 17.36 -20.82
N GLY A 347 -6.96 18.53 -20.33
CA GLY A 347 -8.29 18.85 -19.87
C GLY A 347 -8.33 19.85 -18.71
N PRO A 348 -9.52 20.20 -18.24
CA PRO A 348 -9.67 21.08 -17.08
C PRO A 348 -9.10 20.46 -15.82
N ALA A 349 -8.74 21.31 -14.84
CA ALA A 349 -8.27 20.85 -13.54
C ALA A 349 -9.28 19.94 -12.86
N ARG A 350 -8.85 18.74 -12.47
CA ARG A 350 -9.63 17.75 -11.72
C ARG A 350 -9.05 17.62 -10.34
N PHE A 351 -9.88 17.87 -9.34
CA PHE A 351 -9.56 17.67 -7.94
C PHE A 351 -10.06 16.29 -7.51
N SER A 352 -9.24 15.54 -6.80
CA SER A 352 -9.60 14.26 -6.21
C SER A 352 -9.19 14.25 -4.74
N TYR A 353 -10.11 13.84 -3.88
CA TYR A 353 -9.85 13.59 -2.48
C TYR A 353 -10.23 12.16 -2.16
N ASN A 354 -9.28 11.40 -1.67
CA ASN A 354 -9.47 10.04 -1.19
C ASN A 354 -9.27 10.00 0.32
N HIS A 355 -10.20 9.39 1.01
CA HIS A 355 -10.10 9.11 2.43
C HIS A 355 -10.38 7.63 2.67
N THR A 356 -9.51 7.00 3.45
CA THR A 356 -9.69 5.61 3.87
C THR A 356 -9.57 5.54 5.39
N SER A 357 -10.54 4.88 6.02
CA SER A 357 -10.53 4.57 7.45
C SER A 357 -10.42 3.06 7.64
N LYS A 358 -9.56 2.64 8.55
CA LYS A 358 -9.31 1.23 8.88
C LYS A 358 -9.49 1.04 10.38
N LEU A 359 -10.42 0.17 10.76
CA LEU A 359 -10.59 -0.29 12.12
C LEU A 359 -10.02 -1.70 12.24
N THR A 360 -9.08 -1.91 13.15
CA THR A 360 -8.51 -3.23 13.42
C THR A 360 -8.81 -3.62 14.86
N ARG A 361 -9.44 -4.76 15.04
CA ARG A 361 -9.72 -5.29 16.37
C ARG A 361 -8.48 -6.00 16.91
N ARG A 362 -8.17 -5.78 18.18
CA ARG A 362 -7.12 -6.49 18.90
C ARG A 362 -7.40 -7.99 18.99
N PRO A 363 -6.41 -8.83 19.19
CA PRO A 363 -6.60 -10.24 19.56
C PRO A 363 -7.38 -10.34 20.88
N ARG A 364 -8.38 -11.23 20.91
CA ARG A 364 -9.23 -11.50 22.08
C ARG A 364 -9.22 -12.99 22.36
N TYR A 365 -8.04 -13.49 22.64
CA TYR A 365 -7.85 -14.91 22.91
C TYR A 365 -8.19 -15.23 24.37
N THR A 366 -9.00 -16.26 24.54
CA THR A 366 -9.20 -16.86 25.87
C THR A 366 -7.98 -17.70 26.24
N ASP A 367 -7.82 -17.99 27.53
CA ASP A 367 -6.86 -18.95 28.06
C ASP A 367 -6.84 -20.29 27.28
N LYS A 368 -8.02 -20.84 26.99
CA LYS A 368 -8.16 -22.07 26.20
C LYS A 368 -7.74 -21.93 24.75
N ALA A 369 -7.89 -20.75 24.17
CA ALA A 369 -7.50 -20.50 22.76
C ALA A 369 -5.99 -20.46 22.57
N VAL A 370 -5.23 -20.16 23.62
CA VAL A 370 -3.76 -20.07 23.63
C VAL A 370 -3.07 -21.13 24.48
N ASP A 371 -3.82 -22.17 24.92
CA ASP A 371 -3.35 -23.26 25.74
C ASP A 371 -2.66 -22.84 27.08
N LEU A 372 -3.12 -21.72 27.64
CA LEU A 372 -2.68 -21.26 28.97
C LEU A 372 -3.63 -21.74 30.07
N MET A 373 -3.06 -22.00 31.23
CA MET A 373 -3.84 -22.18 32.43
C MET A 373 -4.48 -20.87 32.88
N ASN A 374 -5.73 -20.89 33.30
CA ASN A 374 -6.30 -19.77 34.05
C ASN A 374 -5.66 -19.67 35.45
N SER A 375 -5.93 -18.63 36.20
CA SER A 375 -5.30 -18.38 37.51
C SER A 375 -5.53 -19.49 38.49
N GLN A 376 -6.75 -20.03 38.58
CA GLN A 376 -7.08 -21.14 39.52
C GLN A 376 -6.37 -22.43 39.13
N GLU A 377 -6.33 -22.76 37.84
CA GLU A 377 -5.60 -23.93 37.35
C GLU A 377 -4.09 -23.80 37.60
N ARG A 378 -3.51 -22.60 37.38
CA ARG A 378 -2.09 -22.35 37.62
C ARG A 378 -1.73 -22.45 39.13
N VAL A 379 -2.54 -21.89 40.01
CA VAL A 379 -2.32 -22.00 41.46
C VAL A 379 -2.46 -23.45 41.91
N ARG A 380 -3.47 -24.19 41.41
CA ARG A 380 -3.64 -25.61 41.71
C ARG A 380 -2.42 -26.42 41.25
N PHE A 381 -1.93 -26.17 40.06
CA PHE A 381 -0.71 -26.80 39.53
C PHE A 381 0.51 -26.51 40.43
N GLY A 382 0.67 -25.27 40.90
CA GLY A 382 1.72 -24.91 41.86
C GLY A 382 1.59 -25.67 43.19
N LYS A 383 0.36 -25.86 43.73
CA LYS A 383 0.09 -26.69 44.92
C LYS A 383 0.53 -28.14 44.69
N GLU A 384 0.17 -28.74 43.54
CA GLU A 384 0.58 -30.12 43.21
C GLU A 384 2.09 -30.26 43.10
N LEU A 385 2.82 -29.29 42.51
CA LEU A 385 4.29 -29.31 42.47
C LEU A 385 4.89 -29.25 43.88
N ALA A 386 4.34 -28.44 44.77
CA ALA A 386 4.78 -28.34 46.16
C ALA A 386 4.52 -29.66 46.93
N ASP A 387 3.35 -30.27 46.76
CA ASP A 387 2.97 -31.53 47.36
C ASP A 387 3.88 -32.70 46.92
N GLN A 388 4.33 -32.64 45.68
CA GLN A 388 5.28 -33.61 45.12
C GLN A 388 6.73 -33.27 45.41
N HIS A 389 7.00 -32.25 46.21
CA HIS A 389 8.34 -31.79 46.56
C HIS A 389 9.24 -31.49 45.34
N TYR A 390 8.65 -30.89 44.26
CA TYR A 390 9.38 -30.50 43.08
C TYR A 390 10.44 -29.46 43.44
N LYS A 391 11.68 -29.67 43.02
CA LYS A 391 12.77 -28.74 43.28
C LYS A 391 12.98 -27.85 42.08
N PHE A 392 12.76 -26.57 42.27
CA PHE A 392 13.10 -25.54 41.32
C PHE A 392 14.62 -25.30 41.27
N ALA A 393 15.12 -24.74 40.17
CA ALA A 393 16.53 -24.34 40.08
C ALA A 393 16.81 -23.23 41.12
N GLU A 394 18.00 -23.22 41.69
CA GLU A 394 18.38 -22.28 42.75
C GLU A 394 18.30 -20.81 42.36
N ASN A 395 18.43 -20.53 41.07
CA ASN A 395 18.39 -19.18 40.47
C ASN A 395 17.07 -18.86 39.75
N MET A 396 16.02 -19.65 40.01
CA MET A 396 14.71 -19.39 39.40
C MET A 396 13.96 -18.30 40.18
N PRO A 397 13.38 -17.29 39.56
CA PRO A 397 12.53 -16.32 40.24
C PRO A 397 11.32 -16.99 40.88
N MET A 398 11.10 -16.78 42.18
CA MET A 398 9.97 -17.31 42.92
C MET A 398 8.82 -16.30 42.86
N VAL A 399 7.90 -16.48 41.91
CA VAL A 399 6.74 -15.60 41.68
C VAL A 399 5.42 -16.37 41.84
N GLY A 400 4.31 -15.65 42.00
CA GLY A 400 2.98 -16.27 42.15
C GLY A 400 2.90 -17.20 43.37
N TYR A 401 2.21 -18.32 43.23
CA TYR A 401 2.03 -19.30 44.30
C TYR A 401 3.37 -19.80 44.90
N GLU A 402 4.34 -20.11 44.09
CA GLU A 402 5.67 -20.60 44.52
C GLU A 402 6.42 -19.51 45.31
N GLY A 403 6.29 -18.24 44.90
CA GLY A 403 6.85 -17.12 45.65
C GLY A 403 6.18 -16.88 46.98
N ALA A 404 4.85 -16.97 47.05
CA ALA A 404 4.11 -16.88 48.30
C ALA A 404 4.48 -18.03 49.27
N LEU A 405 4.54 -19.26 48.76
CA LEU A 405 4.94 -20.42 49.53
C LEU A 405 6.37 -20.29 50.05
N TYR A 406 7.30 -19.82 49.24
CA TYR A 406 8.69 -19.59 49.64
C TYR A 406 8.79 -18.55 50.77
N ARG A 407 8.05 -17.44 50.70
CA ARG A 407 8.02 -16.42 51.76
C ARG A 407 7.47 -16.99 53.07
N TYR A 408 6.42 -17.78 52.99
CA TYR A 408 5.88 -18.50 54.18
C TYR A 408 6.89 -19.47 54.77
N GLN A 409 7.46 -20.35 53.95
CA GLN A 409 8.42 -21.37 54.44
C GLN A 409 9.72 -20.75 55.00
N THR A 410 10.12 -19.59 54.52
CA THR A 410 11.30 -18.88 55.06
C THR A 410 10.99 -17.91 56.19
N GLY A 411 9.76 -17.89 56.67
CA GLY A 411 9.32 -17.04 57.78
C GLY A 411 9.22 -15.55 57.42
N LYS A 412 9.20 -15.22 56.14
CA LYS A 412 9.03 -13.83 55.65
C LYS A 412 7.55 -13.44 55.52
N ALA A 413 6.62 -14.38 55.61
CA ALA A 413 5.20 -14.18 55.63
C ALA A 413 4.55 -15.10 56.63
N SER A 414 3.47 -14.64 57.30
CA SER A 414 2.60 -15.47 58.16
C SER A 414 1.74 -16.42 57.33
N TRP A 415 1.08 -17.38 57.97
CA TRP A 415 0.12 -18.26 57.32
C TRP A 415 -1.07 -17.49 56.72
N GLU A 416 -1.55 -16.47 57.42
CA GLU A 416 -2.68 -15.64 57.02
C GLU A 416 -2.31 -14.85 55.78
N GLU A 417 -1.18 -14.14 55.75
CA GLU A 417 -0.66 -13.45 54.58
C GLU A 417 -0.46 -14.37 53.39
N PHE A 418 0.05 -15.59 53.61
CA PHE A 418 0.17 -16.60 52.55
C PHE A 418 -1.21 -16.98 51.97
N GLN A 419 -2.21 -17.20 52.78
CA GLN A 419 -3.56 -17.58 52.33
C GLN A 419 -4.23 -16.43 51.55
N ASP A 420 -4.10 -15.21 52.04
CA ASP A 420 -4.64 -14.02 51.38
C ASP A 420 -3.98 -13.81 50.00
N GLU A 421 -2.67 -13.94 49.94
CA GLU A 421 -1.93 -13.80 48.68
C GLU A 421 -2.28 -14.90 47.67
N VAL A 422 -2.39 -16.15 48.10
CA VAL A 422 -2.83 -17.25 47.22
C VAL A 422 -4.27 -17.04 46.73
N SER A 423 -5.18 -16.57 47.61
CA SER A 423 -6.56 -16.26 47.25
C SER A 423 -6.60 -15.14 46.20
N TRP A 424 -5.73 -14.14 46.32
CA TRP A 424 -5.61 -13.07 45.33
C TRP A 424 -5.12 -13.62 43.98
N TYR A 425 -4.06 -14.43 43.94
CA TYR A 425 -3.59 -15.04 42.69
C TYR A 425 -4.65 -15.93 42.02
N GLU A 426 -5.51 -16.59 42.75
CA GLU A 426 -6.62 -17.38 42.19
C GLU A 426 -7.68 -16.51 41.48
N GLN A 427 -7.81 -15.23 41.85
CA GLN A 427 -8.84 -14.30 41.34
C GLN A 427 -8.37 -13.40 40.23
N VAL A 428 -7.08 -13.12 40.13
CA VAL A 428 -6.52 -12.07 39.23
C VAL A 428 -6.84 -12.32 37.77
N ASN A 429 -6.55 -13.49 37.25
CA ASN A 429 -6.78 -13.93 35.86
C ASN A 429 -6.52 -12.85 34.79
N THR A 430 -5.31 -12.30 34.74
CA THR A 430 -4.91 -11.20 33.85
C THR A 430 -5.08 -11.59 32.40
N ASP A 431 -5.83 -10.78 31.62
CA ASP A 431 -5.87 -10.86 30.15
C ASP A 431 -4.72 -10.01 29.57
N TRP A 432 -3.57 -10.64 29.36
CA TRP A 432 -2.39 -9.94 28.82
C TRP A 432 -2.61 -9.36 27.43
N PHE A 433 -3.54 -9.91 26.63
CA PHE A 433 -3.90 -9.30 25.34
C PHE A 433 -4.66 -7.99 25.55
N ASP A 434 -5.53 -7.89 26.56
CA ASP A 434 -6.20 -6.62 26.89
C ASP A 434 -5.24 -5.58 27.45
N VAL A 435 -4.31 -6.03 28.29
CA VAL A 435 -3.31 -5.17 28.92
C VAL A 435 -2.37 -4.56 27.88
N LEU A 436 -1.90 -5.35 26.90
CA LEU A 436 -0.81 -4.98 26.00
C LEU A 436 -1.29 -4.55 24.60
N THR A 437 -2.52 -4.86 24.23
CA THR A 437 -3.05 -4.52 22.90
C THR A 437 -4.27 -3.62 22.97
N ARG A 438 -4.61 -3.02 21.85
CA ARG A 438 -5.76 -2.11 21.68
C ARG A 438 -6.46 -2.33 20.35
N ASP A 439 -7.75 -2.02 20.29
CA ASP A 439 -8.42 -1.79 19.02
C ASP A 439 -7.84 -0.50 18.41
N THR A 440 -7.60 -0.48 17.10
CA THR A 440 -6.93 0.65 16.44
C THR A 440 -7.78 1.29 15.38
N TYR A 441 -7.56 2.60 15.20
CA TYR A 441 -8.14 3.39 14.13
C TYR A 441 -7.01 4.02 13.31
N SER A 442 -6.87 3.59 12.07
CA SER A 442 -5.91 4.14 11.12
C SER A 442 -6.63 4.86 10.00
N HIS A 443 -6.05 5.91 9.47
CA HIS A 443 -6.65 6.69 8.39
C HIS A 443 -5.63 7.21 7.39
N ASP A 444 -6.07 7.32 6.15
CA ASP A 444 -5.31 7.87 5.03
C ASP A 444 -6.11 8.98 4.36
N HIS A 445 -5.44 10.06 4.02
CA HIS A 445 -5.98 11.20 3.30
C HIS A 445 -5.08 11.53 2.12
N THR A 446 -5.60 11.52 0.91
CA THR A 446 -4.87 11.95 -0.28
C THR A 446 -5.67 12.97 -1.05
N LEU A 447 -5.13 14.18 -1.20
CA LEU A 447 -5.65 15.23 -2.04
C LEU A 447 -4.78 15.33 -3.29
N SER A 448 -5.38 15.31 -4.47
CA SER A 448 -4.64 15.49 -5.72
C SER A 448 -5.36 16.43 -6.68
N VAL A 449 -4.57 17.07 -7.53
CA VAL A 449 -5.06 17.89 -8.64
C VAL A 449 -4.28 17.53 -9.88
N SER A 450 -4.98 17.31 -10.99
CA SER A 450 -4.39 17.00 -12.29
C SER A 450 -5.11 17.75 -13.40
N GLY A 451 -4.39 18.07 -14.49
CA GLY A 451 -4.96 18.76 -15.62
C GLY A 451 -3.89 19.25 -16.56
N GLY A 452 -4.29 20.08 -17.53
CA GLY A 452 -3.35 20.76 -18.41
C GLY A 452 -3.84 20.94 -19.83
N SER A 453 -2.97 21.49 -20.67
CA SER A 453 -3.12 21.65 -22.11
C SER A 453 -2.25 20.62 -22.88
N GLU A 454 -2.24 20.70 -24.19
CA GLU A 454 -1.31 19.92 -25.02
C GLU A 454 0.16 20.26 -24.72
N ASP A 455 0.42 21.51 -24.34
CA ASP A 455 1.78 22.00 -24.07
C ASP A 455 2.22 21.78 -22.63
N ILE A 456 1.32 21.86 -21.66
CA ILE A 456 1.67 21.75 -20.23
C ILE A 456 0.65 20.86 -19.53
N ARG A 457 1.12 19.79 -18.88
CA ARG A 457 0.31 18.88 -18.06
C ARG A 457 0.93 18.78 -16.68
N TYR A 458 0.08 18.72 -15.68
CA TYR A 458 0.51 18.67 -14.29
C TYR A 458 -0.31 17.67 -13.47
N TYR A 459 0.37 17.07 -12.51
CA TYR A 459 -0.21 16.29 -11.43
C TYR A 459 0.46 16.70 -10.13
N VAL A 460 -0.33 17.06 -9.11
CA VAL A 460 0.17 17.40 -7.77
C VAL A 460 -0.67 16.64 -6.75
N SER A 461 0.00 16.04 -5.76
CA SER A 461 -0.67 15.35 -4.65
C SER A 461 -0.04 15.69 -3.30
N LEU A 462 -0.88 15.63 -2.28
CA LEU A 462 -0.52 15.70 -0.86
C LEU A 462 -1.20 14.53 -0.15
N GLY A 463 -0.42 13.73 0.57
CA GLY A 463 -0.91 12.60 1.33
C GLY A 463 -0.56 12.70 2.79
N TYR A 464 -1.46 12.26 3.67
CA TYR A 464 -1.22 12.03 5.08
C TYR A 464 -1.78 10.67 5.47
N ASN A 465 -0.93 9.85 6.06
CA ASN A 465 -1.28 8.52 6.56
C ASN A 465 -0.93 8.43 8.03
N HIS A 466 -1.88 7.98 8.83
CA HIS A 466 -1.71 7.66 10.24
C HIS A 466 -2.11 6.21 10.47
N GLU A 467 -1.22 5.43 11.05
CA GLU A 467 -1.46 4.04 11.43
C GLU A 467 -1.16 3.81 12.89
N ASP A 468 -2.17 3.39 13.64
CA ASP A 468 -2.02 2.85 14.98
C ASP A 468 -1.74 1.36 14.94
N GLY A 469 -0.75 0.92 15.71
CA GLY A 469 -0.45 -0.49 15.92
C GLY A 469 -1.36 -1.12 16.96
N VAL A 470 -1.66 -2.41 16.77
CA VAL A 470 -2.44 -3.22 17.72
C VAL A 470 -1.72 -3.32 19.07
N THR A 471 -0.41 -3.42 19.10
CA THR A 471 0.39 -3.26 20.31
C THR A 471 0.35 -1.82 20.78
N LYS A 472 0.03 -1.58 22.06
CA LYS A 472 -0.05 -0.24 22.62
C LYS A 472 1.28 0.51 22.40
N THR A 473 1.22 1.84 22.22
CA THR A 473 2.32 2.77 21.96
C THR A 473 2.93 2.73 20.56
N THR A 474 2.72 1.67 19.79
CA THR A 474 3.23 1.61 18.40
C THR A 474 2.36 2.42 17.46
N LYS A 475 2.98 3.21 16.58
CA LYS A 475 2.31 4.04 15.57
C LYS A 475 3.25 4.47 14.45
N THR A 476 2.67 4.82 13.31
CA THR A 476 3.39 5.41 12.18
C THR A 476 2.61 6.58 11.62
N ASP A 477 3.27 7.72 11.44
CA ASP A 477 2.78 8.90 10.74
C ASP A 477 3.61 9.12 9.48
N ARG A 478 2.95 9.32 8.33
CA ARG A 478 3.63 9.60 7.07
C ARG A 478 2.94 10.73 6.32
N MET A 479 3.71 11.75 5.94
CA MET A 479 3.30 12.82 5.02
C MET A 479 4.03 12.65 3.70
N THR A 480 3.32 12.75 2.59
CA THR A 480 3.87 12.64 1.24
C THR A 480 3.45 13.82 0.38
N SER A 481 4.31 14.22 -0.53
CA SER A 481 4.00 15.22 -1.56
C SER A 481 4.65 14.80 -2.86
N MET A 482 3.90 14.94 -3.95
CA MET A 482 4.38 14.70 -5.30
C MET A 482 3.92 15.81 -6.23
N ALA A 483 4.80 16.21 -7.16
CA ALA A 483 4.46 17.15 -8.22
C ALA A 483 5.16 16.72 -9.52
N ASN A 484 4.37 16.39 -10.53
CA ASN A 484 4.81 16.03 -11.86
C ASN A 484 4.36 17.10 -12.86
N LEU A 485 5.28 17.58 -13.69
CA LEU A 485 5.06 18.60 -14.70
C LEU A 485 5.67 18.15 -16.02
N ASP A 486 4.85 18.01 -17.04
CA ASP A 486 5.24 17.68 -18.40
C ASP A 486 5.05 18.93 -19.28
N ILE A 487 6.11 19.38 -19.95
CA ILE A 487 6.11 20.57 -20.80
C ILE A 487 6.59 20.20 -22.19
N ASN A 488 5.78 20.48 -23.20
CA ASN A 488 6.14 20.41 -24.60
C ASN A 488 6.56 21.80 -25.06
N PHE A 489 7.85 22.15 -24.93
CA PHE A 489 8.38 23.47 -25.33
C PHE A 489 8.30 23.71 -26.82
N MET A 490 8.44 22.65 -27.62
CA MET A 490 8.34 22.64 -29.07
C MET A 490 7.75 21.30 -29.50
N LYS A 491 7.33 21.18 -30.75
CA LYS A 491 6.83 19.89 -31.29
C LYS A 491 7.82 18.73 -31.08
N ASN A 492 9.11 19.04 -30.98
CA ASN A 492 10.18 18.04 -30.88
C ASN A 492 10.89 18.03 -29.52
N LEU A 493 10.55 18.93 -28.58
CA LEU A 493 11.21 19.01 -27.29
C LEU A 493 10.18 18.89 -26.17
N GLN A 494 10.21 17.76 -25.46
CA GLN A 494 9.46 17.51 -24.25
C GLN A 494 10.40 17.53 -23.05
N VAL A 495 10.02 18.20 -21.99
CA VAL A 495 10.74 18.19 -20.71
C VAL A 495 9.76 17.79 -19.62
N ARG A 496 10.17 16.84 -18.78
CA ARG A 496 9.42 16.34 -17.64
C ARG A 496 10.17 16.67 -16.37
N PHE A 497 9.46 17.23 -15.40
CA PHE A 497 9.95 17.47 -14.05
C PHE A 497 9.15 16.60 -13.08
N ALA A 498 9.80 16.06 -12.07
CA ALA A 498 9.15 15.43 -10.96
C ALA A 498 9.83 15.84 -9.66
N LEU A 499 9.00 16.15 -8.66
CA LEU A 499 9.41 16.40 -7.27
C LEU A 499 8.65 15.43 -6.39
N ASN A 500 9.34 14.81 -5.45
CA ASN A 500 8.73 13.98 -4.41
C ASN A 500 9.36 14.29 -3.07
N ALA A 501 8.52 14.33 -2.04
CA ALA A 501 8.97 14.48 -0.66
C ALA A 501 8.16 13.59 0.26
N ASN A 502 8.81 13.04 1.27
CA ASN A 502 8.14 12.36 2.36
C ASN A 502 8.75 12.74 3.70
N ILE A 503 7.92 12.72 4.74
CA ILE A 503 8.31 12.78 6.14
C ILE A 503 7.63 11.59 6.81
N GLN A 504 8.38 10.79 7.53
CA GLN A 504 7.88 9.61 8.22
C GLN A 504 8.37 9.59 9.66
N LYS A 505 7.44 9.37 10.58
CA LYS A 505 7.72 9.16 12.01
C LYS A 505 7.18 7.80 12.40
N LYS A 506 8.00 7.01 13.07
CA LYS A 506 7.60 5.71 13.60
C LYS A 506 7.93 5.65 15.09
N ASN A 507 7.06 5.03 15.86
CA ASN A 507 7.30 4.70 17.25
C ASN A 507 7.04 3.20 17.43
N HIS A 508 8.06 2.49 17.87
CA HIS A 508 8.04 1.04 18.09
C HIS A 508 8.40 0.72 19.54
N LEU A 509 8.15 -0.50 19.94
CA LEU A 509 8.72 -1.02 21.18
C LEU A 509 10.23 -1.21 21.04
N GLN A 510 10.94 -1.27 22.15
CA GLN A 510 12.34 -1.68 22.16
C GLN A 510 12.47 -3.16 21.77
N ASP A 511 13.58 -3.53 21.14
CA ASP A 511 13.86 -4.88 20.64
C ASP A 511 13.81 -5.95 21.75
N ASN A 512 14.06 -5.56 23.00
CA ASN A 512 14.00 -6.44 24.16
C ASN A 512 12.58 -6.58 24.76
N ILE A 513 11.57 -5.92 24.19
CA ILE A 513 10.16 -5.94 24.64
C ILE A 513 9.29 -6.53 23.55
N ASP A 514 9.01 -7.82 23.65
CA ASP A 514 8.07 -8.51 22.77
C ASP A 514 6.72 -8.68 23.49
N ALA A 515 5.83 -7.70 23.28
CA ALA A 515 4.53 -7.64 23.93
C ALA A 515 3.62 -8.82 23.53
N MET A 516 3.68 -9.25 22.26
CA MET A 516 2.86 -10.36 21.79
C MET A 516 3.33 -11.69 22.34
N ASN A 517 4.63 -11.97 22.29
CA ASN A 517 5.20 -13.17 22.90
C ASN A 517 4.96 -13.21 24.40
N TYR A 518 5.02 -12.05 25.08
CA TYR A 518 4.68 -11.93 26.49
C TYR A 518 3.21 -12.29 26.74
N ALA A 519 2.28 -11.78 25.93
CA ALA A 519 0.85 -12.08 26.05
C ALA A 519 0.52 -13.57 25.83
N TYR A 520 1.23 -14.23 24.91
CA TYR A 520 1.06 -15.66 24.61
C TYR A 520 1.64 -16.59 25.69
N ASN A 521 2.70 -16.16 26.39
CA ASN A 521 3.46 -17.09 27.24
C ASN A 521 3.40 -16.77 28.75
N THR A 522 2.93 -15.56 29.11
CA THR A 522 2.88 -15.19 30.53
C THR A 522 1.63 -15.72 31.18
N THR A 523 1.82 -16.32 32.35
CA THR A 523 0.70 -16.86 33.16
C THR A 523 -0.33 -15.79 33.52
N ARG A 524 -1.60 -16.13 33.43
CA ARG A 524 -2.71 -15.25 33.81
C ARG A 524 -2.83 -15.05 35.34
N ALA A 525 -2.21 -15.90 36.14
CA ALA A 525 -2.14 -15.72 37.57
C ALA A 525 -1.19 -14.58 38.01
N LEU A 526 -0.36 -14.07 37.10
CA LEU A 526 0.50 -12.93 37.38
C LEU A 526 -0.28 -11.62 37.21
N PRO A 527 -0.38 -10.76 38.22
CA PRO A 527 -1.05 -9.46 38.10
C PRO A 527 -0.27 -8.49 37.26
N ALA A 528 -0.97 -7.61 36.53
CA ALA A 528 -0.36 -6.45 35.86
C ALA A 528 -0.23 -5.27 36.81
N PHE A 529 -1.19 -5.14 37.77
CA PHE A 529 -1.32 -4.04 38.71
C PHE A 529 -1.59 -4.58 40.12
N ASN A 530 -1.17 -3.82 41.11
CA ASN A 530 -1.57 -3.99 42.48
C ASN A 530 -3.03 -3.49 42.67
N GLU A 531 -3.61 -3.74 43.85
CA GLU A 531 -4.98 -3.32 44.20
C GLU A 531 -5.16 -1.77 44.18
N ASP A 532 -4.07 -1.02 44.43
CA ASP A 532 -4.06 0.45 44.40
C ASP A 532 -3.88 1.02 42.99
N GLY A 533 -3.76 0.15 41.97
CA GLY A 533 -3.55 0.53 40.57
C GLY A 533 -2.08 0.81 40.16
N SER A 534 -1.13 0.68 41.09
CA SER A 534 0.29 0.73 40.79
C SER A 534 0.75 -0.52 40.02
N TYR A 535 1.87 -0.46 39.32
CA TYR A 535 2.41 -1.63 38.64
C TYR A 535 2.83 -2.72 39.62
N TYR A 536 2.40 -3.96 39.33
CA TYR A 536 2.86 -5.14 40.06
C TYR A 536 4.19 -5.60 39.53
N PHE A 537 5.26 -5.50 40.33
CA PHE A 537 6.60 -5.93 39.94
C PHE A 537 6.88 -7.35 40.45
N TYR A 538 7.55 -8.14 39.66
CA TYR A 538 8.05 -9.45 40.02
C TYR A 538 9.53 -9.58 39.64
N ASP A 539 10.25 -10.47 40.33
CA ASP A 539 11.66 -10.70 40.07
C ASP A 539 11.86 -11.42 38.75
N LYS A 540 12.72 -10.87 37.92
CA LYS A 540 13.14 -11.45 36.64
C LYS A 540 14.65 -11.58 36.60
N ILE A 541 15.14 -12.72 36.10
CA ILE A 541 16.57 -12.98 35.93
C ILE A 541 17.17 -11.96 34.98
N GLY A 542 18.30 -11.38 35.39
CA GLY A 542 19.15 -10.55 34.57
C GLY A 542 20.61 -10.90 34.81
N TYR A 543 21.46 -10.49 33.91
CA TYR A 543 22.91 -10.55 34.10
C TYR A 543 23.40 -9.15 34.46
N GLY A 544 23.81 -8.92 35.66
CA GLY A 544 24.22 -7.62 36.17
C GLY A 544 25.73 -7.40 36.17
N GLY A 545 26.14 -6.14 36.07
CA GLY A 545 27.53 -5.71 36.19
C GLY A 545 28.49 -6.29 35.12
N THR A 546 29.78 -6.11 35.38
CA THR A 546 30.87 -6.57 34.49
C THR A 546 31.05 -8.08 34.49
N ASN A 547 30.75 -8.73 35.58
CA ASN A 547 30.98 -10.19 35.73
C ASN A 547 29.84 -11.02 35.19
N GLN A 548 28.78 -10.41 34.67
CA GLN A 548 27.58 -11.10 34.22
C GLN A 548 27.05 -12.12 35.21
N SER A 549 27.17 -11.82 36.51
CA SER A 549 26.59 -12.66 37.57
C SER A 549 25.08 -12.63 37.46
N ILE A 550 24.46 -13.78 37.69
CA ILE A 550 23.01 -13.90 37.73
C ILE A 550 22.49 -13.05 38.90
N ALA A 551 21.67 -12.08 38.56
CA ALA A 551 20.97 -11.25 39.54
C ALA A 551 19.47 -11.21 39.19
N MET A 552 18.64 -10.90 40.17
CA MET A 552 17.22 -10.72 39.98
C MET A 552 16.89 -9.25 40.19
N PHE A 553 16.17 -8.68 39.20
CA PHE A 553 15.69 -7.30 39.26
C PHE A 553 14.20 -7.27 39.01
N ARG A 554 13.53 -6.31 39.60
CA ARG A 554 12.10 -6.10 39.44
C ARG A 554 11.74 -5.83 38.00
N TYR A 555 10.69 -6.46 37.50
CA TYR A 555 10.22 -6.34 36.13
C TYR A 555 8.70 -6.18 36.10
N ASN A 556 8.23 -5.27 35.29
CA ASN A 556 6.86 -5.19 34.82
C ASN A 556 6.89 -4.71 33.38
N ILE A 557 6.25 -5.43 32.47
CA ILE A 557 6.30 -5.11 31.02
C ILE A 557 5.75 -3.72 30.71
N LEU A 558 4.71 -3.26 31.42
CA LEU A 558 4.13 -1.92 31.23
C LEU A 558 5.12 -0.82 31.64
N ASN A 559 5.86 -1.05 32.75
CA ASN A 559 6.93 -0.15 33.16
C ASN A 559 8.05 -0.06 32.12
N GLU A 560 8.42 -1.20 31.50
CA GLU A 560 9.41 -1.22 30.43
C GLU A 560 8.92 -0.42 29.22
N ILE A 561 7.67 -0.62 28.80
CA ILE A 561 7.04 0.09 27.67
C ILE A 561 6.97 1.61 27.93
N GLU A 562 6.58 2.02 29.13
CA GLU A 562 6.41 3.43 29.48
C GLU A 562 7.75 4.16 29.61
N ASN A 563 8.77 3.48 30.14
CA ASN A 563 10.08 4.07 30.41
C ASN A 563 11.13 3.77 29.34
N SER A 564 10.69 3.38 28.13
CA SER A 564 11.58 3.20 26.99
C SER A 564 10.91 3.63 25.69
N SER A 565 11.69 3.91 24.65
CA SER A 565 11.17 4.23 23.30
C SER A 565 12.17 3.86 22.21
N ASN A 566 11.64 3.45 21.05
CA ASN A 566 12.38 3.26 19.81
C ASN A 566 11.71 4.13 18.74
N GLU A 567 12.29 5.29 18.50
CA GLU A 567 11.75 6.35 17.64
C GLU A 567 12.54 6.45 16.35
N TYR A 568 11.85 6.59 15.23
CA TYR A 568 12.44 6.82 13.92
C TYR A 568 11.81 8.05 13.27
N ASP A 569 12.64 9.02 12.91
CA ASP A 569 12.30 10.20 12.14
C ASP A 569 13.05 10.18 10.81
N GLY A 570 12.32 10.14 9.69
CA GLY A 570 12.89 10.13 8.34
C GLY A 570 12.30 11.22 7.46
N ASN A 571 13.14 11.89 6.68
CA ASN A 571 12.69 12.79 5.64
C ASN A 571 13.50 12.56 4.36
N THR A 572 12.81 12.57 3.21
CA THR A 572 13.43 12.41 1.90
C THR A 572 12.83 13.44 0.94
N VAL A 573 13.69 14.08 0.17
CA VAL A 573 13.32 14.97 -0.92
C VAL A 573 14.05 14.52 -2.17
N GLY A 574 13.32 14.33 -3.26
CA GLY A 574 13.84 13.96 -4.56
C GLY A 574 13.35 14.89 -5.66
N ALA A 575 14.20 15.16 -6.63
CA ALA A 575 13.88 15.91 -7.83
C ALA A 575 14.46 15.20 -9.05
N SER A 576 13.70 15.16 -10.15
CA SER A 576 14.18 14.63 -11.41
C SER A 576 13.75 15.51 -12.59
N ILE A 577 14.57 15.49 -13.62
CA ILE A 577 14.32 16.14 -14.89
C ILE A 577 14.67 15.17 -16.00
N ASP A 578 13.83 15.10 -17.01
CA ASP A 578 14.03 14.30 -18.22
C ASP A 578 13.64 15.15 -19.42
N GLY A 579 14.59 15.40 -20.29
CA GLY A 579 14.43 16.15 -21.53
C GLY A 579 14.60 15.24 -22.74
N ARG A 580 13.59 15.13 -23.60
CA ARG A 580 13.62 14.35 -24.83
C ARG A 580 13.48 15.26 -26.04
N TYR A 581 14.48 15.22 -26.91
CA TYR A 581 14.45 15.88 -28.21
C TYR A 581 14.28 14.83 -29.31
N THR A 582 13.15 14.89 -30.02
CA THR A 582 12.80 13.91 -31.06
C THR A 582 13.18 14.43 -32.44
N SER A 583 13.49 13.50 -33.35
CA SER A 583 13.76 13.81 -34.75
C SER A 583 14.95 14.75 -35.01
N ILE A 584 16.07 14.57 -34.27
CA ILE A 584 17.36 15.19 -34.66
C ILE A 584 17.64 14.89 -36.13
N VAL A 585 17.50 13.62 -36.50
CA VAL A 585 17.39 13.08 -37.87
C VAL A 585 16.18 12.13 -37.80
N LYS A 586 15.53 11.87 -38.92
CA LYS A 586 14.35 10.98 -38.97
C LYS A 586 14.62 9.65 -38.20
N GLY A 587 13.89 9.44 -37.13
CA GLY A 587 13.98 8.25 -36.28
C GLY A 587 15.07 8.28 -35.22
N LEU A 588 15.83 9.39 -35.05
CA LEU A 588 16.83 9.56 -33.99
C LEU A 588 16.36 10.52 -32.92
N ASP A 589 16.27 10.06 -31.69
CA ASP A 589 15.89 10.84 -30.52
C ASP A 589 17.05 10.94 -29.54
N LEU A 590 17.17 12.06 -28.84
CA LEU A 590 18.12 12.29 -27.75
C LEU A 590 17.35 12.46 -26.45
N THR A 591 17.76 11.75 -25.43
CA THR A 591 17.25 11.91 -24.05
C THR A 591 18.39 12.33 -23.12
N LEU A 592 18.15 13.39 -22.36
CA LEU A 592 19.00 13.84 -21.26
C LEU A 592 18.18 13.76 -19.98
N ALA A 593 18.65 13.00 -18.99
CA ALA A 593 17.93 12.81 -17.75
C ALA A 593 18.85 13.00 -16.55
N GLY A 594 18.30 13.60 -15.49
CA GLY A 594 19.00 13.82 -14.24
C GLY A 594 18.09 13.67 -13.05
N SER A 595 18.61 13.14 -11.96
CA SER A 595 17.92 13.12 -10.68
C SER A 595 18.87 13.43 -9.53
N TYR A 596 18.30 13.99 -8.47
CA TYR A 596 18.98 14.20 -7.19
C TYR A 596 17.99 13.88 -6.07
N SER A 597 18.47 13.17 -5.07
CA SER A 597 17.68 12.94 -3.84
C SER A 597 18.55 13.07 -2.61
N ARG A 598 17.94 13.54 -1.53
CA ARG A 598 18.56 13.62 -0.21
C ARG A 598 17.61 13.04 0.82
N SER A 599 18.10 12.07 1.56
CA SER A 599 17.43 11.45 2.70
C SER A 599 18.20 11.76 3.98
N ASN A 600 17.48 12.08 5.03
CA ASN A 600 18.04 12.20 6.38
C ASN A 600 17.15 11.41 7.33
N THR A 601 17.74 10.52 8.12
CA THR A 601 17.06 9.70 9.10
C THR A 601 17.72 9.84 10.46
N LEU A 602 16.91 9.88 11.51
CA LEU A 602 17.34 9.84 12.90
C LEU A 602 16.60 8.68 13.58
N GLN A 603 17.34 7.78 14.17
CA GLN A 603 16.81 6.73 15.03
C GLN A 603 17.31 6.95 16.44
N GLU A 604 16.38 6.90 17.40
CA GLU A 604 16.66 7.09 18.82
C GLU A 604 16.09 5.92 19.61
N ASN A 605 16.96 5.14 20.24
CA ASN A 605 16.62 4.04 21.15
C ASN A 605 16.96 4.46 22.57
N TRP A 606 15.92 4.65 23.38
CA TRP A 606 16.06 5.12 24.76
C TRP A 606 15.57 4.09 25.77
N TRP A 607 16.35 3.82 26.80
CA TRP A 607 15.99 3.08 28.00
C TRP A 607 16.16 3.99 29.21
N GLY A 608 15.07 4.26 29.92
CA GLY A 608 15.05 5.06 31.14
C GLY A 608 15.60 4.32 32.34
N GLU A 609 16.03 5.06 33.33
CA GLU A 609 16.64 4.54 34.57
C GLU A 609 15.71 3.65 35.40
N LYS A 610 14.38 3.70 35.19
CA LYS A 610 13.38 2.86 35.86
C LYS A 610 13.18 1.48 35.21
N THR A 611 13.86 1.21 34.10
CA THR A 611 13.70 -0.06 33.39
C THR A 611 14.55 -1.17 34.01
N HIS A 612 14.04 -2.38 33.95
CA HIS A 612 14.80 -3.60 34.25
C HIS A 612 16.10 -3.65 33.40
N TYR A 613 16.02 -3.15 32.15
CA TYR A 613 17.19 -3.08 31.28
C TYR A 613 18.32 -2.25 31.90
N VAL A 614 18.03 -1.08 32.45
CA VAL A 614 19.02 -0.21 33.09
C VAL A 614 19.42 -0.71 34.48
N ALA A 615 18.49 -1.30 35.25
CA ALA A 615 18.80 -1.90 36.54
C ALA A 615 19.93 -2.94 36.45
N ARG A 616 20.00 -3.70 35.36
CA ARG A 616 21.09 -4.64 35.07
C ARG A 616 22.45 -3.97 34.90
N TYR A 617 22.52 -2.78 34.28
CA TYR A 617 23.75 -2.00 34.15
C TYR A 617 24.12 -1.29 35.43
N LYS A 618 23.13 -0.85 36.20
CA LYS A 618 23.32 -0.27 37.52
C LYS A 618 23.74 -1.30 38.56
N ASN A 619 23.31 -2.55 38.36
CA ASN A 619 23.42 -3.67 39.30
C ASN A 619 22.69 -3.38 40.63
N ALA A 620 21.59 -2.66 40.56
CA ALA A 620 20.71 -2.28 41.66
C ALA A 620 19.34 -1.83 41.12
N GLU A 621 18.32 -1.82 41.97
CA GLU A 621 17.01 -1.28 41.65
C GLU A 621 17.07 0.26 41.48
N TYR A 622 16.06 0.84 40.82
CA TYR A 622 15.99 2.25 40.55
C TYR A 622 16.12 3.11 41.82
N GLU A 623 15.40 2.73 42.86
CA GLU A 623 15.38 3.47 44.14
C GLU A 623 16.64 3.25 45.03
N GLU A 624 17.43 2.25 44.73
CA GLU A 624 18.61 1.89 45.47
C GLU A 624 19.82 2.72 44.99
N ALA A 625 20.78 2.90 45.88
CA ALA A 625 22.06 3.49 45.50
C ALA A 625 22.82 2.50 44.59
N ALA A 626 23.52 3.06 43.58
CA ALA A 626 24.40 2.25 42.74
C ALA A 626 25.54 1.69 43.57
N PRO A 627 25.87 0.38 43.50
CA PRO A 627 26.95 -0.21 44.31
C PRO A 627 28.30 0.35 43.87
N LYS A 628 29.06 0.79 44.85
CA LYS A 628 30.46 1.23 44.68
C LYS A 628 31.36 0.01 44.47
N THR A 629 32.58 0.23 44.03
CA THR A 629 33.51 -0.88 43.71
C THR A 629 33.76 -1.88 44.86
N ALA A 630 33.69 -1.42 46.11
CA ALA A 630 33.84 -2.31 47.23
C ALA A 630 32.63 -3.25 47.46
N ASP A 631 31.46 -2.83 47.01
CA ASP A 631 30.19 -3.48 47.29
C ASP A 631 29.62 -4.21 46.03
N GLY A 632 30.22 -4.00 44.87
CA GLY A 632 29.74 -4.64 43.62
C GLY A 632 30.17 -3.90 42.36
N HIS A 633 29.88 -4.47 41.22
CA HIS A 633 30.19 -3.95 39.87
C HIS A 633 29.03 -3.14 39.31
N CYS A 634 29.26 -1.88 38.98
CA CYS A 634 28.28 -0.99 38.40
C CYS A 634 28.77 -0.41 37.07
N LEU A 635 28.02 -0.68 36.00
CA LEU A 635 28.37 -0.14 34.67
C LEU A 635 27.68 1.19 34.39
N LEU A 636 26.56 1.52 35.00
CA LEU A 636 25.81 2.76 34.78
C LEU A 636 25.20 3.23 36.12
N PRO A 637 25.89 4.09 36.90
CA PRO A 637 25.42 4.44 38.24
C PRO A 637 24.18 5.34 38.26
N TYR A 638 23.98 6.17 37.26
CA TYR A 638 22.85 7.11 37.17
C TYR A 638 22.36 7.29 35.74
N GLY A 639 21.04 7.56 35.60
CA GLY A 639 20.41 7.88 34.34
C GLY A 639 20.21 6.67 33.44
N GLY A 640 19.63 6.89 32.28
CA GLY A 640 19.32 5.88 31.28
C GLY A 640 20.38 5.79 30.17
N ILE A 641 20.05 5.03 29.15
CA ILE A 641 20.87 4.82 27.95
C ILE A 641 20.11 5.38 26.73
N LEU A 642 20.79 6.18 25.92
CA LEU A 642 20.27 6.64 24.64
C LEU A 642 21.25 6.26 23.52
N ASN A 643 20.79 5.46 22.58
CA ASN A 643 21.50 5.17 21.34
C ASN A 643 20.91 6.02 20.23
N THR A 644 21.72 6.81 19.54
CA THR A 644 21.29 7.61 18.39
C THR A 644 22.04 7.17 17.14
N THR A 645 21.29 7.07 16.02
CA THR A 645 21.90 6.85 14.71
C THR A 645 21.30 7.84 13.72
N GLN A 646 22.12 8.76 13.26
CA GLN A 646 21.76 9.71 12.22
C GLN A 646 22.42 9.30 10.91
N THR A 647 21.62 9.10 9.86
CA THR A 647 22.12 8.79 8.53
C THR A 647 21.65 9.84 7.52
N MET A 648 22.58 10.38 6.76
CA MET A 648 22.31 11.28 5.64
C MET A 648 22.82 10.62 4.36
N THR A 649 21.93 10.45 3.39
CA THR A 649 22.25 9.88 2.09
C THR A 649 21.92 10.88 0.99
N GLU A 650 22.86 11.17 0.12
CA GLU A 650 22.70 11.98 -1.09
C GLU A 650 22.95 11.10 -2.30
N SER A 651 22.01 11.09 -3.25
CA SER A 651 22.11 10.30 -4.47
C SER A 651 21.87 11.17 -5.70
N TYR A 652 22.60 10.93 -6.77
CA TYR A 652 22.36 11.56 -8.04
C TYR A 652 22.52 10.58 -9.20
N THR A 653 21.80 10.85 -10.27
CA THR A 653 21.91 10.15 -11.56
C THR A 653 21.96 11.17 -12.67
N LEU A 654 22.88 11.01 -13.62
CA LEU A 654 22.91 11.72 -14.88
C LEU A 654 22.95 10.70 -16.01
N ARG A 655 22.06 10.82 -16.99
CA ARG A 655 21.95 9.90 -18.15
C ARG A 655 21.86 10.67 -19.45
N THR A 656 22.63 10.21 -20.44
CA THR A 656 22.53 10.66 -21.85
C THR A 656 22.26 9.44 -22.69
N GLN A 657 21.22 9.49 -23.54
CA GLN A 657 20.78 8.35 -24.33
C GLN A 657 20.39 8.79 -25.74
N LEU A 658 20.80 8.02 -26.74
CA LEU A 658 20.37 8.14 -28.14
C LEU A 658 19.51 6.91 -28.46
N ASP A 659 18.34 7.16 -29.02
CA ASP A 659 17.41 6.14 -29.50
C ASP A 659 17.23 6.30 -31.01
N TYR A 660 17.51 5.26 -31.79
CA TYR A 660 17.29 5.22 -33.21
C TYR A 660 16.28 4.16 -33.59
N ARG A 661 15.30 4.52 -34.41
CA ARG A 661 14.28 3.60 -34.93
C ARG A 661 14.13 3.78 -36.41
N LEU A 662 14.30 2.69 -37.19
CA LEU A 662 14.14 2.63 -38.63
C LEU A 662 13.09 1.57 -38.98
N LEU A 663 12.08 2.02 -39.76
CA LEU A 663 11.09 1.16 -40.40
C LEU A 663 11.42 1.08 -41.89
N PHE A 664 11.49 -0.13 -42.48
CA PHE A 664 11.82 -0.32 -43.88
C PHE A 664 11.13 -1.59 -44.45
N GLY A 665 11.19 -1.72 -45.79
CA GLY A 665 10.48 -2.75 -46.53
C GLY A 665 9.05 -2.36 -46.88
N GLU A 666 8.37 -3.17 -47.71
CA GLU A 666 6.97 -2.97 -48.06
C GLU A 666 6.12 -3.01 -46.79
N ASP A 667 5.18 -2.10 -46.63
CA ASP A 667 4.30 -1.95 -45.46
C ASP A 667 5.03 -1.91 -44.11
N SER A 668 6.28 -1.37 -44.09
CA SER A 668 7.07 -1.27 -42.84
C SER A 668 7.26 -2.61 -42.10
N GLN A 669 7.44 -3.69 -42.89
CA GLN A 669 7.54 -5.08 -42.33
C GLN A 669 8.76 -5.28 -41.44
N HIS A 670 9.81 -4.49 -41.66
CA HIS A 670 11.06 -4.56 -40.91
C HIS A 670 11.18 -3.36 -39.98
N MET A 671 11.50 -3.60 -38.73
CA MET A 671 11.86 -2.59 -37.78
C MET A 671 13.23 -2.89 -37.20
N PHE A 672 14.15 -1.96 -37.34
CA PHE A 672 15.42 -1.95 -36.64
C PHE A 672 15.38 -0.87 -35.56
N SER A 673 15.85 -1.18 -34.35
CA SER A 673 16.02 -0.24 -33.26
C SER A 673 17.41 -0.36 -32.66
N ALA A 674 18.00 0.76 -32.33
CA ALA A 674 19.27 0.84 -31.64
C ALA A 674 19.16 1.89 -30.56
N MET A 675 19.62 1.58 -29.37
CA MET A 675 19.71 2.51 -28.25
C MET A 675 21.12 2.42 -27.69
N GLY A 676 21.71 3.55 -27.36
CA GLY A 676 23.01 3.61 -26.71
C GLY A 676 23.08 4.78 -25.75
N GLY A 677 23.79 4.63 -24.65
CA GLY A 677 23.88 5.70 -23.69
C GLY A 677 24.97 5.55 -22.65
N PHE A 678 25.14 6.62 -21.91
CA PHE A 678 26.01 6.73 -20.74
C PHE A 678 25.19 7.14 -19.53
N GLU A 679 25.53 6.55 -18.40
CA GLU A 679 24.91 6.86 -17.12
C GLU A 679 25.98 7.00 -16.04
N MET A 680 25.88 8.08 -15.25
CA MET A 680 26.67 8.32 -14.06
C MET A 680 25.75 8.29 -12.84
N ASN A 681 26.06 7.47 -11.87
CA ASN A 681 25.38 7.40 -10.60
C ASN A 681 26.34 7.72 -9.46
N GLY A 682 25.86 8.42 -8.45
CA GLY A 682 26.61 8.65 -7.22
C GLY A 682 25.73 8.48 -6.00
N ASN A 683 26.32 7.94 -4.94
CA ASN A 683 25.73 7.81 -3.63
C ASN A 683 26.74 8.17 -2.55
N VAL A 684 26.41 9.14 -1.74
CA VAL A 684 27.24 9.58 -0.58
C VAL A 684 26.42 9.39 0.67
N THR A 685 26.88 8.50 1.55
CA THR A 685 26.22 8.22 2.84
C THR A 685 27.15 8.64 3.97
N LYS A 686 26.62 9.46 4.88
CA LYS A 686 27.25 9.85 6.14
C LYS A 686 26.39 9.34 7.27
N GLN A 687 26.99 8.57 8.17
CA GLN A 687 26.30 8.05 9.35
C GLN A 687 27.08 8.44 10.59
N ASN A 688 26.34 8.95 11.58
CA ASN A 688 26.83 9.24 12.91
C ASN A 688 26.05 8.38 13.89
N SER A 689 26.72 7.50 14.61
CA SER A 689 26.10 6.73 15.71
C SER A 689 26.76 7.13 17.01
N ASP A 690 25.94 7.33 18.02
CA ASP A 690 26.40 7.69 19.37
C ASP A 690 25.64 6.86 20.40
N GLN A 691 26.33 6.40 21.41
CA GLN A 691 25.76 5.75 22.57
C GLN A 691 26.02 6.61 23.80
N ILE A 692 24.96 7.13 24.39
CA ILE A 692 25.00 8.11 25.48
C ILE A 692 24.51 7.40 26.76
N PHE A 693 25.33 7.49 27.79
CA PHE A 693 25.04 6.93 29.11
C PHE A 693 24.80 8.03 30.12
N GLY A 694 23.92 7.76 31.08
CA GLY A 694 23.48 8.75 32.03
C GLY A 694 22.50 9.77 31.47
N TYR A 695 21.71 9.38 30.45
CA TYR A 695 20.75 10.25 29.82
C TYR A 695 19.44 10.35 30.61
N LEU A 696 18.98 11.58 30.83
CA LEU A 696 17.81 11.94 31.65
C LEU A 696 16.77 12.62 30.75
N LYS A 697 15.91 11.82 30.08
CA LYS A 697 14.91 12.30 29.13
C LYS A 697 13.89 13.23 29.79
N ASP A 698 13.40 12.87 30.93
CA ASP A 698 12.38 13.56 31.72
C ASP A 698 12.90 14.77 32.51
N ARG A 699 14.22 14.92 32.62
CA ARG A 699 14.90 16.02 33.31
C ARG A 699 15.62 16.98 32.36
N GLY A 700 14.92 17.33 31.26
CA GLY A 700 15.40 18.28 30.27
C GLY A 700 16.42 17.71 29.28
N MET A 701 16.38 16.41 29.01
CA MET A 701 17.28 15.73 28.07
C MET A 701 18.78 15.93 28.37
N GLN A 702 19.10 15.97 29.65
CA GLN A 702 20.49 16.20 30.14
C GLN A 702 21.24 14.90 30.27
N ILE A 703 22.57 15.01 30.32
CA ILE A 703 23.47 13.90 30.62
C ILE A 703 24.01 14.13 32.03
N VAL A 704 23.97 13.09 32.85
CA VAL A 704 24.50 13.15 34.21
C VAL A 704 25.97 13.56 34.17
N SER A 705 26.34 14.52 35.00
CA SER A 705 27.71 15.01 35.16
C SER A 705 28.10 14.98 36.63
N GLY A 706 29.40 15.02 36.90
CA GLY A 706 29.95 15.10 38.29
C GLY A 706 29.96 13.75 39.02
N ILE A 707 29.96 12.64 38.31
CA ILE A 707 30.12 11.28 38.89
C ILE A 707 31.56 11.12 39.38
N ASP A 708 31.74 10.67 40.64
CA ASP A 708 33.07 10.31 41.12
C ASP A 708 33.52 8.99 40.47
N LEU A 709 34.47 9.10 39.57
CA LEU A 709 34.93 7.94 38.77
C LEU A 709 35.77 6.96 39.61
N ASN A 710 36.21 7.34 40.81
CA ASN A 710 36.90 6.45 41.73
C ASN A 710 35.92 5.50 42.39
N ASP A 711 34.69 5.93 42.62
CA ASP A 711 33.62 5.10 43.14
C ASP A 711 33.10 4.11 42.07
N PHE A 712 33.21 4.44 40.76
CA PHE A 712 32.64 3.64 39.65
C PHE A 712 33.70 3.40 38.55
N PRO A 713 34.77 2.63 38.80
CA PRO A 713 35.79 2.36 37.80
C PRO A 713 35.27 1.55 36.60
N ASP A 714 34.35 0.65 36.80
CA ASP A 714 33.76 -0.14 35.71
C ASP A 714 33.00 0.75 34.72
N TYR A 715 32.28 1.77 35.23
CA TYR A 715 31.62 2.78 34.41
C TYR A 715 32.65 3.60 33.61
N ARG A 716 33.73 4.07 34.30
CA ARG A 716 34.83 4.78 33.65
C ARG A 716 35.47 3.94 32.54
N ASP A 717 35.83 2.69 32.85
CA ASP A 717 36.56 1.83 31.90
C ASP A 717 35.69 1.37 30.74
N LYS A 718 34.42 1.08 30.96
CA LYS A 718 33.50 0.66 29.94
C LYS A 718 32.97 1.77 29.04
N TRP A 719 32.64 2.91 29.62
CA TRP A 719 31.88 3.96 28.93
C TRP A 719 32.69 5.24 28.68
N LEU A 720 33.56 5.67 29.57
CA LEU A 720 34.32 6.90 29.39
C LEU A 720 35.64 6.68 28.67
N ASN A 721 36.27 5.54 28.84
CA ASN A 721 37.51 5.21 28.18
C ASN A 721 37.38 4.60 26.81
N VAL A 722 36.17 4.19 26.40
CA VAL A 722 35.85 3.62 25.10
C VAL A 722 35.17 4.68 24.24
N ASN A 723 35.56 4.75 22.97
CA ASN A 723 34.89 5.65 22.03
C ASN A 723 33.60 5.02 21.52
N HIS A 724 32.46 5.50 22.02
CA HIS A 724 31.14 5.07 21.62
C HIS A 724 30.60 5.83 20.39
N LYS A 725 31.33 6.78 19.86
CA LYS A 725 30.96 7.55 18.68
C LYS A 725 31.56 6.94 17.44
N LYS A 726 30.70 6.49 16.55
CA LYS A 726 31.07 5.93 15.25
C LYS A 726 30.62 6.88 14.15
N ARG A 727 31.57 7.26 13.29
CA ARG A 727 31.28 8.04 12.08
C ARG A 727 31.74 7.27 10.87
N THR A 728 30.85 7.09 9.92
CA THR A 728 31.17 6.48 8.65
C THR A 728 30.86 7.45 7.51
N HIS A 729 31.69 7.41 6.49
CA HIS A 729 31.50 8.18 5.27
C HIS A 729 31.77 7.24 4.09
N SER A 730 30.71 6.86 3.40
CA SER A 730 30.78 5.99 2.23
C SER A 730 30.49 6.79 0.98
N ILE A 731 31.33 6.69 -0.01
CA ILE A 731 31.18 7.33 -1.31
C ILE A 731 31.23 6.25 -2.37
N ASN A 732 30.15 6.13 -3.14
CA ASN A 732 30.07 5.23 -4.26
C ASN A 732 29.75 6.01 -5.54
N HIS A 733 30.61 5.89 -6.55
CA HIS A 733 30.41 6.45 -7.88
C HIS A 733 30.47 5.34 -8.90
N GLU A 734 29.55 5.38 -9.85
CA GLU A 734 29.48 4.43 -10.95
C GLU A 734 29.37 5.17 -12.27
N LEU A 735 30.09 4.69 -13.27
CA LEU A 735 29.97 5.11 -14.66
C LEU A 735 29.63 3.87 -15.49
N SER A 736 28.60 3.99 -16.31
CA SER A 736 28.08 2.90 -17.11
C SER A 736 27.91 3.29 -18.56
N GLY A 737 28.28 2.41 -19.46
CA GLY A 737 27.97 2.48 -20.89
C GLY A 737 27.08 1.31 -21.29
N TYR A 738 26.06 1.57 -22.11
CA TYR A 738 25.13 0.52 -22.52
C TYR A 738 24.68 0.68 -23.96
N VAL A 739 24.35 -0.45 -24.60
CA VAL A 739 23.79 -0.51 -25.96
C VAL A 739 22.72 -1.61 -26.02
N THR A 740 21.65 -1.33 -26.74
CA THR A 740 20.60 -2.29 -27.08
C THR A 740 20.39 -2.25 -28.59
N LEU A 741 20.32 -3.42 -29.21
CA LEU A 741 19.98 -3.58 -30.62
C LEU A 741 18.73 -4.47 -30.71
N GLY A 742 17.75 -4.04 -31.49
CA GLY A 742 16.51 -4.77 -31.70
C GLY A 742 16.17 -4.88 -33.17
N TYR A 743 15.71 -6.04 -33.58
CA TYR A 743 15.19 -6.28 -34.92
C TYR A 743 13.86 -7.02 -34.86
N SER A 744 12.85 -6.54 -35.55
CA SER A 744 11.53 -7.19 -35.63
C SER A 744 11.07 -7.31 -37.06
N TYR A 745 10.60 -8.50 -37.45
CA TYR A 745 10.02 -8.80 -38.75
C TYR A 745 8.53 -9.08 -38.62
N LYS A 746 7.70 -8.23 -39.25
CA LYS A 746 6.21 -8.33 -39.24
C LYS A 746 5.59 -8.51 -37.86
N GLN A 747 6.29 -8.18 -36.81
CA GLN A 747 5.92 -8.50 -35.41
C GLN A 747 5.79 -10.02 -35.12
N HIS A 748 6.15 -10.87 -36.10
CA HIS A 748 6.16 -12.32 -35.93
C HIS A 748 7.43 -12.81 -35.24
N PHE A 749 8.55 -12.22 -35.57
CA PHE A 749 9.86 -12.54 -35.01
C PHE A 749 10.50 -11.29 -34.48
N THR A 750 10.99 -11.32 -33.27
CA THR A 750 11.75 -10.22 -32.66
C THR A 750 13.02 -10.78 -32.02
N LEU A 751 14.15 -10.14 -32.27
CA LEU A 751 15.44 -10.44 -31.68
C LEU A 751 15.96 -9.16 -31.00
N ASN A 752 16.42 -9.29 -29.76
CA ASN A 752 17.08 -8.22 -29.01
C ASN A 752 18.42 -8.68 -28.47
N ALA A 753 19.41 -7.77 -28.52
CA ALA A 753 20.71 -7.93 -27.91
C ALA A 753 21.01 -6.73 -27.02
N ASN A 754 21.39 -6.94 -25.78
CA ASN A 754 21.77 -5.90 -24.84
C ASN A 754 23.22 -6.12 -24.39
N ALA A 755 23.94 -5.04 -24.20
CA ALA A 755 25.26 -5.06 -23.57
C ALA A 755 25.42 -3.83 -22.68
N ARG A 756 26.01 -4.01 -21.52
CA ARG A 756 26.33 -2.96 -20.55
C ARG A 756 27.68 -3.24 -19.92
N THR A 757 28.42 -2.19 -19.63
CA THR A 757 29.63 -2.25 -18.84
C THR A 757 29.58 -1.20 -17.75
N ASP A 758 29.94 -1.62 -16.54
CA ASP A 758 29.92 -0.78 -15.33
C ASP A 758 31.33 -0.63 -14.77
N ALA A 759 31.70 0.57 -14.41
CA ALA A 759 32.89 0.90 -13.65
C ALA A 759 32.48 1.54 -12.34
N SER A 760 33.04 1.12 -11.22
CA SER A 760 32.73 1.64 -9.90
C SER A 760 33.98 1.77 -9.04
N ASN A 761 34.02 2.80 -8.20
CA ASN A 761 35.05 2.92 -7.16
C ASN A 761 34.91 1.89 -6.03
N ALA A 762 33.74 1.23 -5.94
CA ALA A 762 33.48 0.13 -5.01
C ALA A 762 34.04 -1.22 -5.50
N PHE A 763 34.38 -1.36 -6.79
CA PHE A 763 35.07 -2.54 -7.30
C PHE A 763 36.52 -2.52 -6.84
N GLY A 764 37.12 -3.70 -6.66
CA GLY A 764 38.47 -3.83 -6.12
C GLY A 764 39.55 -3.03 -6.86
N SER A 765 40.71 -2.93 -6.26
CA SER A 765 41.86 -2.14 -6.77
C SER A 765 42.51 -2.69 -8.04
N ARG A 766 42.22 -3.96 -8.40
CA ARG A 766 42.79 -4.62 -9.58
C ARG A 766 42.19 -4.06 -10.87
N ALA A 767 43.02 -3.73 -11.83
CA ALA A 767 42.61 -3.09 -13.08
C ALA A 767 41.62 -3.94 -13.90
N ASN A 768 41.69 -5.25 -13.82
CA ASN A 768 40.84 -6.21 -14.56
C ASN A 768 39.44 -6.34 -13.96
N GLU A 769 39.20 -5.84 -12.74
CA GLU A 769 37.92 -5.92 -12.04
C GLU A 769 37.14 -4.60 -12.10
N LYS A 770 37.67 -3.57 -12.77
CA LYS A 770 37.07 -2.22 -12.85
C LYS A 770 35.98 -2.10 -13.90
N LEU A 771 35.92 -3.00 -14.88
CA LEU A 771 34.94 -3.02 -15.94
C LEU A 771 34.26 -4.40 -15.96
N LEU A 772 32.98 -4.46 -15.63
CA LEU A 772 32.20 -5.69 -15.62
C LEU A 772 31.20 -5.67 -16.78
N PRO A 773 31.50 -6.35 -17.91
CA PRO A 773 30.57 -6.40 -19.01
C PRO A 773 29.47 -7.45 -18.74
N ILE A 774 28.23 -7.04 -18.99
CA ILE A 774 27.07 -7.92 -18.97
C ILE A 774 26.41 -7.82 -20.34
N TRP A 775 26.02 -8.95 -20.89
CA TRP A 775 25.30 -8.99 -22.15
C TRP A 775 24.19 -10.02 -22.13
N SER A 776 23.18 -9.83 -22.95
CA SER A 776 22.09 -10.76 -23.15
C SER A 776 21.60 -10.74 -24.58
N VAL A 777 21.15 -11.89 -25.07
CA VAL A 777 20.44 -12.01 -26.35
C VAL A 777 19.12 -12.71 -26.08
N SER A 778 18.05 -12.19 -26.63
CA SER A 778 16.71 -12.74 -26.46
C SER A 778 15.93 -12.72 -27.77
N GLY A 779 15.08 -13.71 -27.98
CA GLY A 779 14.24 -13.84 -29.14
C GLY A 779 12.81 -14.17 -28.80
N MET A 780 11.87 -13.70 -29.63
CA MET A 780 10.46 -14.01 -29.54
C MET A 780 9.91 -14.42 -30.89
N TRP A 781 9.08 -15.45 -30.88
CA TRP A 781 8.25 -15.84 -32.01
C TRP A 781 6.77 -15.76 -31.63
N ASN A 782 6.02 -14.90 -32.32
CA ASN A 782 4.59 -14.78 -32.17
C ASN A 782 3.89 -15.77 -33.13
N ALA A 783 3.77 -17.02 -32.69
CA ALA A 783 3.20 -18.12 -33.48
C ALA A 783 1.73 -17.88 -33.85
N LYS A 784 0.95 -17.22 -32.97
CA LYS A 784 -0.46 -16.92 -33.23
C LYS A 784 -0.63 -16.00 -34.43
N GLU A 785 0.11 -14.89 -34.48
CA GLU A 785 0.05 -13.94 -35.58
C GLU A 785 0.62 -14.52 -36.89
N ASN A 786 1.57 -15.45 -36.79
CA ASN A 786 2.24 -16.03 -37.96
C ASN A 786 1.47 -17.24 -38.53
N LEU A 787 1.12 -18.22 -37.69
CA LEU A 787 0.57 -19.51 -38.11
C LEU A 787 -0.91 -19.72 -37.81
N LEU A 788 -1.37 -19.12 -36.69
CA LEU A 788 -2.69 -19.42 -36.13
C LEU A 788 -3.67 -18.25 -36.21
N ARG A 789 -3.43 -17.30 -37.11
CA ARG A 789 -4.23 -16.09 -37.27
C ARG A 789 -5.72 -16.36 -37.47
N ASN A 790 -6.04 -17.49 -38.13
CA ASN A 790 -7.40 -17.91 -38.45
C ASN A 790 -7.98 -18.95 -37.48
N VAL A 791 -7.24 -19.33 -36.43
CA VAL A 791 -7.69 -20.26 -35.37
C VAL A 791 -8.22 -19.43 -34.22
N LYS A 792 -9.53 -19.55 -33.93
CA LYS A 792 -10.18 -18.88 -32.80
C LYS A 792 -9.79 -19.47 -31.45
#